data_96c8e6a7c968bdb83361fbd55b2d1f0e
#
_entry.id   96c8e6a7c968bdb83361fbd55b2d1f0e
#
_cell.length_a   1.000
_cell.length_b   1.000
_cell.length_c   1.000
_cell.angle_alpha   90.00
_cell.angle_beta   90.00
_cell.angle_gamma   90.00
#
_symmetry.space_group_name_H-M   'P 1'
#
loop_
_entity.id
_entity.type
_entity.pdbx_description
1 polymer ?
#
loop_
_entity_poly.entity_id
_entity_poly.type
_entity_poly.pdbx_seq_one_letter_code
_entity_poly.pdbx_strand_id
1 'polypeptide(L)'
;MNLLQALLQTYNAAEEAGLVDVWKESEAMLLPLYHSSRQSRGEDIVQLTISRDGMFLQGRFLTNGEYTVFPVSEGSLIRTANDCPHLLCDEFSYLAPVEKKKGARHGLYMKQLQDLWEYEQCHRNDDFQSIYTYLLSGTVRRDVLRTVQICCGEQAYDIEGDVVSWQEEENGKVKTRQISLEDLFITFAVEHSDGAVSVSQNQELHRFFIDYVQYTNRDKPVETCDVSGLPMYCVSSHRGVVGTAKLIGISNHKEAYIGRFTKGEQVFHLGYETSQRIHNMLKYLLDTKRYSEYIGGGANVVSWMTGDLPLGGAPIMKDMEEDGKDDFLESVVMGEVAAEPVSIRRTEEEVLHGKNSKTIAQYFAGKKDAGEEIFDNYFCVLVLEKVNNGRMAVKYFRAFPKADIKQRAEAWYESMKWPGWSAKKKAFVLKTPSVYSVVHFLYGQETEKGIICPNDKVRRAAVERLLPCILERKPLPADMMRMAFFRLTNRQSYKKYWPQALLMGCGIFKKYYWDHGRWNEKIPVLNDKGAILHMDKRSFAYGRLLSVYEKMETAALESKSGGEEKKKENSNLRVTNAARLWSSMIHRPYRTIPILEERTQYCKAILSKQKPGYKVYFEKILAALYTEIMEYEKDGKHHEKTANSDFILGYYYQQQQFYKKKDETSDAQRQEGGTAV
;
A
#
# COMPACT_ATOMS: atom_id res chain seq x y z
N MET A 1 23.08 1.00 -5.78
CA MET A 1 22.76 1.55 -4.45
C MET A 1 22.14 0.45 -3.59
N ASN A 2 22.59 0.26 -2.36
CA ASN A 2 21.96 -0.66 -1.41
C ASN A 2 20.89 0.08 -0.55
N LEU A 3 20.12 -0.68 0.24
CA LEU A 3 19.02 -0.13 1.05
C LEU A 3 19.48 0.95 2.03
N LEU A 4 20.58 0.70 2.75
CA LEU A 4 21.04 1.62 3.79
C LEU A 4 21.57 2.93 3.18
N GLN A 5 22.26 2.83 2.05
CA GLN A 5 22.70 4.01 1.29
C GLN A 5 21.53 4.81 0.76
N ALA A 6 20.47 4.14 0.24
CA ALA A 6 19.27 4.81 -0.25
C ALA A 6 18.55 5.58 0.88
N LEU A 7 18.40 4.96 2.05
CA LEU A 7 17.79 5.62 3.22
C LEU A 7 18.63 6.80 3.73
N LEU A 8 19.95 6.64 3.78
CA LEU A 8 20.86 7.73 4.18
C LEU A 8 20.80 8.92 3.23
N GLN A 9 20.88 8.65 1.91
CA GLN A 9 20.78 9.70 0.89
C GLN A 9 19.42 10.42 0.98
N THR A 10 18.34 9.67 1.21
CA THR A 10 17.00 10.27 1.35
C THR A 10 16.89 11.17 2.56
N TYR A 11 17.47 10.74 3.72
CA TYR A 11 17.47 11.58 4.92
C TYR A 11 18.26 12.86 4.71
N ASN A 12 19.46 12.77 4.13
CA ASN A 12 20.32 13.93 3.86
C ASN A 12 19.63 14.93 2.91
N ALA A 13 19.02 14.44 1.83
CA ALA A 13 18.27 15.29 0.91
C ALA A 13 17.06 15.96 1.59
N ALA A 14 16.39 15.26 2.50
CA ALA A 14 15.28 15.81 3.28
C ALA A 14 15.75 16.86 4.28
N GLU A 15 16.93 16.67 4.90
CA GLU A 15 17.55 17.64 5.80
C GLU A 15 17.97 18.91 5.05
N GLU A 16 18.60 18.77 3.88
CA GLU A 16 18.95 19.90 3.00
C GLU A 16 17.72 20.68 2.53
N ALA A 17 16.60 19.98 2.33
CA ALA A 17 15.31 20.59 1.95
C ALA A 17 14.54 21.17 3.15
N GLY A 18 15.06 21.10 4.37
CA GLY A 18 14.39 21.62 5.59
C GLY A 18 13.16 20.81 6.00
N LEU A 19 13.07 19.52 5.65
CA LEU A 19 11.93 18.65 5.96
C LEU A 19 12.10 17.85 7.26
N VAL A 20 13.30 17.84 7.82
CA VAL A 20 13.61 17.23 9.12
C VAL A 20 13.18 18.16 10.23
N ASP A 21 12.60 17.61 11.29
CA ASP A 21 12.17 18.39 12.46
C ASP A 21 11.03 19.39 12.18
N VAL A 22 10.19 19.09 11.21
CA VAL A 22 9.01 19.90 10.88
C VAL A 22 7.79 19.28 11.51
N TRP A 23 7.23 19.94 12.52
CA TRP A 23 6.03 19.49 13.21
C TRP A 23 4.81 19.56 12.28
N LYS A 24 4.03 18.49 12.26
CA LYS A 24 2.72 18.42 11.59
C LYS A 24 1.71 17.78 12.52
N GLU A 25 0.60 18.47 12.68
CA GLU A 25 -0.51 17.95 13.48
C GLU A 25 -1.08 16.70 12.80
N SER A 26 -1.22 15.61 13.55
CA SER A 26 -1.78 14.32 13.10
C SER A 26 -1.01 13.54 12.03
N GLU A 27 0.18 13.97 11.63
CA GLU A 27 1.05 13.24 10.69
C GLU A 27 2.37 12.81 11.36
N ALA A 28 2.97 11.72 10.86
CA ALA A 28 4.30 11.32 11.29
C ALA A 28 5.34 12.38 10.88
N MET A 29 6.17 12.78 11.81
CA MET A 29 7.28 13.71 11.59
C MET A 29 8.56 12.96 11.24
N LEU A 30 9.35 13.50 10.30
CA LEU A 30 10.71 13.02 10.10
C LEU A 30 11.59 13.51 11.24
N LEU A 31 11.96 12.57 12.13
CA LEU A 31 12.63 12.88 13.39
C LEU A 31 14.03 13.45 13.19
N PRO A 32 14.41 14.45 13.98
CA PRO A 32 15.81 14.88 14.08
C PRO A 32 16.70 13.80 14.72
N LEU A 33 18.01 13.99 14.66
CA LEU A 33 18.97 13.07 15.27
C LEU A 33 18.70 12.90 16.77
N TYR A 34 18.94 11.72 17.29
CA TYR A 34 18.86 11.38 18.72
C TYR A 34 17.49 11.68 19.36
N HIS A 35 16.44 11.65 18.57
CA HIS A 35 15.06 11.74 19.05
C HIS A 35 14.26 10.49 18.70
N SER A 36 13.22 10.27 19.46
CA SER A 36 12.22 9.23 19.24
C SER A 36 10.81 9.82 19.31
N SER A 37 9.82 9.08 18.84
CA SER A 37 8.42 9.49 18.95
C SER A 37 7.57 8.37 19.51
N ARG A 38 6.49 8.77 20.20
CA ARG A 38 5.45 7.87 20.71
C ARG A 38 4.09 8.43 20.31
N GLN A 39 3.22 7.56 19.77
CA GLN A 39 1.84 7.92 19.47
C GLN A 39 0.95 7.57 20.65
N SER A 40 0.09 8.51 21.05
CA SER A 40 -0.87 8.31 22.10
C SER A 40 -2.00 7.37 21.67
N ARG A 41 -2.46 6.57 22.64
CA ARG A 41 -3.66 5.72 22.52
C ARG A 41 -4.87 6.35 23.23
N GLY A 42 -4.70 7.56 23.77
CA GLY A 42 -5.69 8.36 24.47
C GLY A 42 -5.29 8.70 25.91
N GLU A 43 -5.19 7.76 26.82
CA GLU A 43 -4.94 8.00 28.25
C GLU A 43 -3.59 7.43 28.71
N ASP A 44 -2.58 7.42 27.85
CA ASP A 44 -1.27 6.81 28.11
C ASP A 44 -0.10 7.81 28.09
N ILE A 45 -0.34 9.04 27.63
CA ILE A 45 0.66 10.11 27.60
C ILE A 45 0.09 11.37 28.24
N VAL A 46 0.79 11.89 29.26
CA VAL A 46 0.44 13.13 29.96
C VAL A 46 1.41 14.23 29.55
N GLN A 47 0.87 15.34 29.09
CA GLN A 47 1.62 16.57 28.86
C GLN A 47 1.41 17.53 30.04
N LEU A 48 2.51 17.91 30.69
CA LEU A 48 2.53 18.90 31.76
C LEU A 48 3.00 20.26 31.20
N THR A 49 2.16 21.26 31.30
CA THR A 49 2.50 22.63 30.93
C THR A 49 3.04 23.36 32.16
N ILE A 50 4.23 23.96 32.01
CA ILE A 50 4.94 24.66 33.06
C ILE A 50 5.26 26.10 32.65
N SER A 51 5.36 27.00 33.62
CA SER A 51 5.80 28.37 33.38
C SER A 51 7.32 28.43 33.15
N ARG A 52 7.82 29.55 32.67
CA ARG A 52 9.27 29.82 32.54
C ARG A 52 10.03 29.72 33.86
N ASP A 53 9.38 29.98 34.99
CA ASP A 53 9.96 29.85 36.32
C ASP A 53 9.87 28.40 36.86
N GLY A 54 9.46 27.43 36.07
CA GLY A 54 9.34 26.03 36.46
C GLY A 54 8.13 25.72 37.35
N MET A 55 7.05 26.50 37.28
CA MET A 55 5.81 26.24 38.02
C MET A 55 4.84 25.44 37.18
N PHE A 56 4.19 24.43 37.78
CA PHE A 56 3.10 23.70 37.11
C PHE A 56 1.89 24.60 36.88
N LEU A 57 1.39 24.65 35.66
CA LEU A 57 0.23 25.42 35.25
C LEU A 57 -0.98 24.50 35.03
N GLN A 58 -0.87 23.54 34.14
CA GLN A 58 -1.93 22.60 33.80
C GLN A 58 -1.35 21.29 33.26
N GLY A 59 -2.18 20.24 33.23
CA GLY A 59 -1.85 18.97 32.59
C GLY A 59 -3.01 18.52 31.70
N ARG A 60 -2.68 17.77 30.66
CA ARG A 60 -3.65 17.12 29.77
C ARG A 60 -3.18 15.75 29.32
N PHE A 61 -4.09 14.89 28.96
CA PHE A 61 -3.76 13.71 28.16
C PHE A 61 -3.64 14.08 26.69
N LEU A 62 -2.68 13.49 25.99
CA LEU A 62 -2.65 13.55 24.53
C LEU A 62 -3.81 12.72 23.97
N THR A 63 -4.47 13.26 22.95
CA THR A 63 -5.59 12.57 22.28
C THR A 63 -5.10 11.34 21.50
N ASN A 64 -6.01 10.39 21.25
CA ASN A 64 -5.70 9.21 20.45
C ASN A 64 -5.21 9.60 19.06
N GLY A 65 -4.02 9.12 18.69
CA GLY A 65 -3.37 9.45 17.43
C GLY A 65 -2.39 10.60 17.47
N GLU A 66 -2.41 11.44 18.53
CA GLU A 66 -1.46 12.54 18.74
C GLU A 66 -0.06 11.99 19.05
N TYR A 67 0.98 12.64 18.54
CA TYR A 67 2.37 12.21 18.75
C TYR A 67 3.09 13.09 19.80
N THR A 68 4.02 12.48 20.51
CA THR A 68 5.06 13.22 21.25
C THR A 68 6.44 12.83 20.70
N VAL A 69 7.32 13.82 20.58
CA VAL A 69 8.74 13.67 20.19
C VAL A 69 9.59 14.03 21.39
N PHE A 70 10.61 13.25 21.64
CA PHE A 70 11.46 13.40 22.83
C PHE A 70 12.88 12.96 22.57
N PRO A 71 13.87 13.55 23.26
CA PRO A 71 15.29 13.23 23.11
C PRO A 71 15.65 11.90 23.77
N VAL A 72 16.59 11.17 23.16
CA VAL A 72 17.04 9.86 23.61
C VAL A 72 18.57 9.74 23.63
N SER A 73 19.09 8.94 24.57
CA SER A 73 20.49 8.48 24.56
C SER A 73 20.60 7.15 23.80
N GLU A 74 21.82 6.72 23.48
CA GLU A 74 22.09 5.41 22.88
C GLU A 74 21.47 4.29 23.72
N GLY A 75 21.72 4.28 25.03
CA GLY A 75 21.22 3.26 25.95
C GLY A 75 19.71 3.25 26.08
N SER A 76 19.08 4.44 26.19
CA SER A 76 17.64 4.55 26.36
C SER A 76 16.86 4.14 25.12
N LEU A 77 17.43 4.31 23.94
CA LEU A 77 16.81 3.95 22.65
C LEU A 77 16.70 2.45 22.45
N ILE A 78 17.60 1.68 23.04
CA ILE A 78 17.67 0.21 22.88
C ILE A 78 17.28 -0.55 24.16
N ARG A 79 16.82 0.16 25.21
CA ARG A 79 16.47 -0.43 26.49
C ARG A 79 15.39 -1.51 26.36
N THR A 80 15.62 -2.67 26.94
CA THR A 80 14.63 -3.77 27.03
C THR A 80 14.58 -4.38 28.43
N ALA A 81 15.71 -4.74 28.98
CA ALA A 81 15.84 -5.33 30.32
C ALA A 81 16.60 -4.45 31.31
N ASN A 82 17.44 -3.56 30.81
CA ASN A 82 18.22 -2.63 31.64
C ASN A 82 17.51 -1.29 31.74
N ASP A 83 17.40 -0.76 32.95
CA ASP A 83 16.86 0.56 33.20
C ASP A 83 17.84 1.64 32.70
N CYS A 84 17.41 2.43 31.73
CA CYS A 84 18.17 3.55 31.17
C CYS A 84 17.17 4.67 30.82
N PRO A 85 17.22 5.83 31.50
CA PRO A 85 16.26 6.90 31.27
C PRO A 85 16.46 7.57 29.89
N HIS A 86 15.37 8.05 29.30
CA HIS A 86 15.43 9.03 28.22
C HIS A 86 15.91 10.37 28.75
N LEU A 87 16.35 11.27 27.87
CA LEU A 87 17.08 12.49 28.30
C LEU A 87 16.16 13.51 28.99
N LEU A 88 14.89 13.56 28.72
CA LEU A 88 13.97 14.55 29.32
C LEU A 88 12.57 13.95 29.62
N CYS A 89 11.90 13.43 28.63
CA CYS A 89 10.56 12.85 28.75
C CYS A 89 10.64 11.33 28.89
N ASP A 90 9.93 10.73 29.85
CA ASP A 90 9.98 9.28 30.06
C ASP A 90 8.71 8.77 30.78
N GLU A 91 8.69 7.48 31.08
CA GLU A 91 7.67 6.88 31.94
C GLU A 91 7.70 7.53 33.33
N PHE A 92 6.53 7.69 33.95
CA PHE A 92 6.38 8.27 35.28
C PHE A 92 7.35 7.72 36.30
N SER A 93 7.64 6.42 36.27
CA SER A 93 8.57 5.74 37.20
C SER A 93 10.02 6.24 37.12
N TYR A 94 10.40 6.97 36.05
CA TYR A 94 11.67 7.68 35.97
C TYR A 94 11.60 9.11 36.56
N LEU A 95 10.46 9.81 36.36
CA LEU A 95 10.33 11.19 36.76
C LEU A 95 9.93 11.39 38.22
N ALA A 96 9.32 10.36 38.85
CA ALA A 96 8.90 10.39 40.23
C ALA A 96 9.21 9.07 40.94
N PRO A 97 9.47 9.08 42.26
CA PRO A 97 9.65 7.86 43.04
C PRO A 97 8.38 6.98 43.04
N VAL A 98 8.53 5.67 42.88
CA VAL A 98 7.49 4.65 42.95
C VAL A 98 7.82 3.59 44.01
N GLU A 99 6.80 3.00 44.64
CA GLU A 99 7.01 2.17 45.82
C GLU A 99 7.53 0.75 45.55
N LYS A 100 7.50 0.26 44.32
CA LYS A 100 7.85 -1.13 43.96
C LYS A 100 9.12 -1.25 43.13
N LYS A 101 9.43 -2.44 42.67
CA LYS A 101 10.63 -2.93 41.93
C LYS A 101 11.38 -1.93 41.01
N LYS A 102 10.76 -0.83 40.60
CA LYS A 102 11.31 0.20 39.75
C LYS A 102 11.94 1.39 40.51
N GLY A 103 12.12 1.30 41.83
CA GLY A 103 12.60 2.42 42.67
C GLY A 103 13.99 3.00 42.32
N ALA A 104 14.85 2.22 41.66
CA ALA A 104 16.14 2.68 41.18
C ALA A 104 16.07 3.62 39.96
N ARG A 105 14.96 3.61 39.19
CA ARG A 105 14.81 4.36 37.93
C ARG A 105 14.91 5.86 38.14
N HIS A 106 14.20 6.35 39.16
CA HIS A 106 14.21 7.79 39.47
C HIS A 106 15.60 8.30 39.79
N GLY A 107 16.40 7.54 40.58
CA GLY A 107 17.78 7.90 40.88
C GLY A 107 18.69 7.97 39.64
N LEU A 108 18.49 7.04 38.68
CA LEU A 108 19.24 7.07 37.42
C LEU A 108 18.83 8.29 36.57
N TYR A 109 17.57 8.64 36.56
CA TYR A 109 17.05 9.81 35.84
C TYR A 109 17.59 11.11 36.43
N MET A 110 17.55 11.26 37.76
CA MET A 110 18.05 12.46 38.45
C MET A 110 19.55 12.65 38.24
N LYS A 111 20.34 11.56 38.23
CA LYS A 111 21.77 11.64 37.93
C LYS A 111 22.00 12.15 36.50
N GLN A 112 21.29 11.56 35.50
CA GLN A 112 21.39 12.00 34.12
C GLN A 112 20.93 13.47 33.94
N LEU A 113 19.88 13.86 34.66
CA LEU A 113 19.38 15.23 34.64
C LEU A 113 20.44 16.23 35.20
N GLN A 114 21.24 15.81 36.17
CA GLN A 114 22.35 16.60 36.66
C GLN A 114 23.48 16.74 35.64
N ASP A 115 23.86 15.66 34.95
CA ASP A 115 24.87 15.70 33.87
C ASP A 115 24.42 16.68 32.76
N LEU A 116 23.12 16.69 32.43
CA LEU A 116 22.52 17.65 31.49
C LEU A 116 22.55 19.09 31.98
N TRP A 117 22.33 19.29 33.29
CA TRP A 117 22.44 20.62 33.92
C TRP A 117 23.83 21.17 33.86
N GLU A 118 24.86 20.34 34.14
CA GLU A 118 26.28 20.74 34.03
C GLU A 118 26.63 21.16 32.59
N TYR A 119 26.10 20.46 31.59
CA TYR A 119 26.27 20.84 30.19
C TYR A 119 25.57 22.16 29.86
N GLU A 120 24.33 22.37 30.34
CA GLU A 120 23.54 23.57 30.13
C GLU A 120 24.22 24.85 30.66
N GLN A 121 24.97 24.77 31.76
CA GLN A 121 25.69 25.92 32.31
C GLN A 121 26.64 26.59 31.28
N CYS A 122 27.12 25.83 30.31
CA CYS A 122 27.97 26.30 29.22
C CYS A 122 27.21 26.55 27.89
N HIS A 123 26.03 25.94 27.74
CA HIS A 123 25.29 25.86 26.44
C HIS A 123 23.80 26.22 26.60
N ARG A 124 23.50 27.28 27.27
CA ARG A 124 22.20 27.71 27.77
C ARG A 124 21.01 27.41 26.89
N ASN A 125 19.93 26.84 27.50
CA ASN A 125 18.61 26.68 26.91
C ASN A 125 17.55 26.97 27.98
N ASP A 126 16.80 28.05 27.80
CA ASP A 126 15.82 28.54 28.77
C ASP A 126 14.69 27.54 29.03
N ASP A 127 14.21 26.84 28.01
CA ASP A 127 13.12 25.86 28.17
C ASP A 127 13.58 24.60 28.89
N PHE A 128 14.81 24.12 28.64
CA PHE A 128 15.41 23.07 29.46
C PHE A 128 15.54 23.52 30.93
N GLN A 129 15.98 24.74 31.16
CA GLN A 129 16.12 25.29 32.51
C GLN A 129 14.78 25.33 33.26
N SER A 130 13.70 25.74 32.58
CA SER A 130 12.34 25.75 33.15
C SER A 130 11.89 24.34 33.55
N ILE A 131 12.08 23.35 32.66
CA ILE A 131 11.73 21.95 32.92
C ILE A 131 12.59 21.36 34.03
N TYR A 132 13.91 21.66 34.05
CA TYR A 132 14.83 21.23 35.10
C TYR A 132 14.40 21.75 36.47
N THR A 133 14.08 23.05 36.57
CA THR A 133 13.61 23.69 37.81
C THR A 133 12.31 23.03 38.30
N TYR A 134 11.37 22.75 37.40
CA TYR A 134 10.15 22.02 37.70
C TYR A 134 10.43 20.62 38.25
N LEU A 135 11.29 19.85 37.61
CA LEU A 135 11.63 18.48 38.02
C LEU A 135 12.30 18.44 39.41
N LEU A 136 13.14 19.42 39.71
CA LEU A 136 13.75 19.56 41.05
C LEU A 136 12.74 19.88 42.15
N SER A 137 11.59 20.47 41.83
CA SER A 137 10.53 20.75 42.81
C SER A 137 9.94 19.50 43.47
N GLY A 138 10.09 18.31 42.82
CA GLY A 138 9.57 17.04 43.28
C GLY A 138 8.06 16.93 43.26
N THR A 139 7.36 17.83 42.54
CA THR A 139 5.89 17.88 42.50
C THR A 139 5.25 17.06 41.39
N VAL A 140 6.02 16.37 40.55
CA VAL A 140 5.55 15.62 39.39
C VAL A 140 4.41 14.64 39.75
N ARG A 141 4.55 13.88 40.83
CA ARG A 141 3.50 12.94 41.28
C ARG A 141 2.16 13.63 41.57
N ARG A 142 2.20 14.75 42.32
CA ARG A 142 1.02 15.54 42.64
C ARG A 142 0.33 16.08 41.39
N ASP A 143 1.11 16.58 40.44
CA ASP A 143 0.61 17.28 39.26
C ASP A 143 0.09 16.29 38.22
N VAL A 144 0.69 15.10 38.10
CA VAL A 144 0.15 14.00 37.29
C VAL A 144 -1.15 13.46 37.89
N LEU A 145 -1.21 13.24 39.23
CA LEU A 145 -2.45 12.84 39.92
C LEU A 145 -3.59 13.85 39.65
N ARG A 146 -3.29 15.16 39.78
CA ARG A 146 -4.25 16.20 39.50
C ARG A 146 -4.75 16.14 38.05
N THR A 147 -3.89 15.84 37.10
CA THR A 147 -4.26 15.69 35.69
C THR A 147 -5.14 14.47 35.46
N VAL A 148 -4.83 13.33 36.10
CA VAL A 148 -5.67 12.12 36.04
C VAL A 148 -7.05 12.36 36.68
N GLN A 149 -7.11 13.09 37.80
CA GLN A 149 -8.36 13.46 38.45
C GLN A 149 -9.29 14.27 37.56
N ILE A 150 -8.74 15.17 36.73
CA ILE A 150 -9.50 15.91 35.72
C ILE A 150 -10.15 14.94 34.72
N CYS A 151 -9.51 13.85 34.37
CA CYS A 151 -10.04 12.80 33.51
C CYS A 151 -11.23 12.05 34.16
N CYS A 152 -11.22 11.85 35.47
CA CYS A 152 -12.34 11.27 36.21
C CYS A 152 -13.56 12.19 36.31
N GLY A 153 -13.42 13.49 36.06
CA GLY A 153 -14.49 14.48 36.20
C GLY A 153 -14.96 14.61 37.64
N GLU A 154 -16.29 14.65 37.86
CA GLU A 154 -16.92 14.71 39.17
C GLU A 154 -17.08 13.33 39.84
N GLN A 155 -16.61 12.27 39.22
CA GLN A 155 -16.75 10.90 39.75
C GLN A 155 -15.84 10.67 40.96
N ALA A 156 -16.30 9.85 41.88
CA ALA A 156 -15.47 9.39 42.99
C ALA A 156 -14.36 8.45 42.46
N TYR A 157 -13.15 8.64 42.91
CA TYR A 157 -12.00 7.82 42.54
C TYR A 157 -11.29 7.31 43.80
N ASP A 158 -10.67 6.14 43.67
CA ASP A 158 -9.82 5.54 44.68
C ASP A 158 -8.37 5.53 44.19
N ILE A 159 -7.42 5.76 45.10
CA ILE A 159 -5.99 5.70 44.88
C ILE A 159 -5.43 4.58 45.75
N GLU A 160 -4.86 3.56 45.12
CA GLU A 160 -4.13 2.51 45.80
C GLU A 160 -2.70 2.41 45.25
N GLY A 161 -1.74 2.94 46.02
CA GLY A 161 -0.35 3.04 45.58
C GLY A 161 -0.21 3.95 44.35
N ASP A 162 0.19 3.37 43.21
CA ASP A 162 0.35 4.05 41.92
C ASP A 162 -0.80 3.79 40.95
N VAL A 163 -1.96 3.27 41.43
CA VAL A 163 -3.15 3.01 40.61
C VAL A 163 -4.28 3.93 41.00
N VAL A 164 -4.85 4.64 40.03
CA VAL A 164 -6.07 5.42 40.19
C VAL A 164 -7.22 4.65 39.55
N SER A 165 -8.32 4.45 40.28
CA SER A 165 -9.49 3.74 39.77
C SER A 165 -10.78 4.52 40.05
N TRP A 166 -11.74 4.45 39.10
CA TRP A 166 -13.07 5.03 39.21
C TRP A 166 -14.11 4.19 38.47
N GLN A 167 -15.39 4.43 38.76
CA GLN A 167 -16.50 3.76 38.11
C GLN A 167 -17.12 4.68 37.07
N GLU A 168 -17.29 4.19 35.83
CA GLU A 168 -17.93 4.88 34.74
C GLU A 168 -19.13 4.08 34.25
N GLU A 169 -20.26 4.75 34.05
CA GLU A 169 -21.46 4.13 33.49
C GLU A 169 -21.47 4.30 31.95
N GLU A 170 -21.33 3.18 31.26
CA GLU A 170 -21.37 3.17 29.79
C GLU A 170 -22.46 2.19 29.32
N ASN A 171 -23.46 2.71 28.58
CA ASN A 171 -24.58 1.93 28.05
C ASN A 171 -25.38 1.15 29.16
N GLY A 172 -25.56 1.77 30.31
CA GLY A 172 -26.28 1.16 31.45
C GLY A 172 -25.52 0.06 32.20
N LYS A 173 -24.20 -0.04 31.93
CA LYS A 173 -23.29 -0.96 32.66
C LYS A 173 -22.23 -0.17 33.39
N VAL A 174 -22.04 -0.45 34.65
CA VAL A 174 -20.94 0.13 35.45
C VAL A 174 -19.65 -0.61 35.06
N LYS A 175 -18.66 0.11 34.59
CA LYS A 175 -17.30 -0.37 34.31
C LYS A 175 -16.33 0.30 35.27
N THR A 176 -15.40 -0.47 35.81
CA THR A 176 -14.25 0.08 36.54
C THR A 176 -13.16 0.46 35.55
N ARG A 177 -12.80 1.73 35.52
CA ARG A 177 -11.64 2.26 34.81
C ARG A 177 -10.45 2.31 35.76
N GLN A 178 -9.27 2.08 35.22
CA GLN A 178 -8.01 2.13 35.97
C GLN A 178 -6.91 2.76 35.14
N ILE A 179 -6.10 3.59 35.77
CA ILE A 179 -4.86 4.15 35.20
C ILE A 179 -3.73 3.85 36.19
N SER A 180 -2.72 3.13 35.70
CA SER A 180 -1.45 2.96 36.43
C SER A 180 -0.55 4.14 36.13
N LEU A 181 -0.18 4.90 37.15
CA LEU A 181 0.73 6.04 36.99
C LEU A 181 2.10 5.59 36.48
N GLU A 182 2.59 4.41 36.91
CA GLU A 182 3.89 3.86 36.49
C GLU A 182 4.04 3.72 34.95
N ASP A 183 2.90 3.46 34.26
CA ASP A 183 2.88 3.19 32.83
C ASP A 183 2.62 4.45 31.97
N LEU A 184 2.28 5.58 32.63
CA LEU A 184 2.10 6.87 31.96
C LEU A 184 3.42 7.40 31.44
N PHE A 185 3.43 7.83 30.19
CA PHE A 185 4.57 8.57 29.62
C PHE A 185 4.36 10.07 29.84
N ILE A 186 5.35 10.76 30.37
CA ILE A 186 5.28 12.19 30.71
C ILE A 186 6.06 13.01 29.70
N THR A 187 5.44 14.01 29.13
CA THR A 187 6.03 15.02 28.25
C THR A 187 5.73 16.42 28.77
N PHE A 188 6.40 17.42 28.24
CA PHE A 188 6.33 18.78 28.73
C PHE A 188 5.93 19.80 27.64
N ALA A 189 5.36 20.91 28.08
CA ALA A 189 5.25 22.13 27.33
C ALA A 189 5.65 23.32 28.23
N VAL A 190 6.36 24.28 27.67
CA VAL A 190 6.75 25.52 28.39
C VAL A 190 5.89 26.67 27.87
N GLU A 191 5.37 27.48 28.78
CA GLU A 191 4.55 28.64 28.44
C GLU A 191 5.44 29.83 28.02
N HIS A 192 5.18 30.32 26.83
CA HIS A 192 5.79 31.54 26.26
C HIS A 192 4.75 32.65 26.12
N SER A 193 5.19 33.86 25.75
CA SER A 193 4.31 35.00 25.48
C SER A 193 3.21 34.71 24.47
N ASP A 194 3.49 33.84 23.51
CA ASP A 194 2.62 33.53 22.35
C ASP A 194 1.86 32.21 22.52
N GLY A 195 1.99 31.57 23.69
CA GLY A 195 1.34 30.30 24.02
C GLY A 195 2.32 29.22 24.47
N ALA A 196 1.80 28.06 24.87
CA ALA A 196 2.62 26.96 25.32
C ALA A 196 3.26 26.19 24.14
N VAL A 197 4.57 26.07 24.17
CA VAL A 197 5.35 25.31 23.17
C VAL A 197 5.71 23.94 23.76
N SER A 198 5.26 22.88 23.10
CA SER A 198 5.57 21.52 23.52
C SER A 198 7.02 21.14 23.18
N VAL A 199 7.61 20.25 23.96
CA VAL A 199 8.92 19.64 23.66
C VAL A 199 8.96 19.09 22.23
N SER A 200 7.84 18.54 21.73
CA SER A 200 7.73 17.98 20.38
C SER A 200 7.85 19.01 19.25
N GLN A 201 7.63 20.30 19.53
CA GLN A 201 7.62 21.39 18.55
C GLN A 201 8.85 22.30 18.69
N ASN A 202 9.62 22.14 19.74
CA ASN A 202 10.69 23.05 20.10
C ASN A 202 12.02 22.66 19.44
N GLN A 203 12.28 23.21 18.26
CA GLN A 203 13.50 22.93 17.49
C GLN A 203 14.79 23.40 18.19
N GLU A 204 14.72 24.47 18.99
CA GLU A 204 15.89 24.93 19.75
C GLU A 204 16.25 23.93 20.84
N LEU A 205 15.25 23.40 21.53
CA LEU A 205 15.44 22.33 22.51
C LEU A 205 15.93 21.02 21.86
N HIS A 206 15.40 20.68 20.66
CA HIS A 206 15.91 19.53 19.91
C HIS A 206 17.39 19.69 19.56
N ARG A 207 17.81 20.87 19.12
CA ARG A 207 19.23 21.18 18.82
C ARG A 207 20.10 21.06 20.03
N PHE A 208 19.67 21.60 21.17
CA PHE A 208 20.38 21.46 22.45
C PHE A 208 20.69 20.00 22.79
N PHE A 209 19.71 19.09 22.62
CA PHE A 209 19.93 17.67 22.90
C PHE A 209 20.80 16.97 21.85
N ILE A 210 20.71 17.37 20.57
CA ILE A 210 21.62 16.87 19.53
C ILE A 210 23.06 17.21 19.89
N ASP A 211 23.32 18.46 20.23
CA ASP A 211 24.66 18.94 20.60
C ASP A 211 25.18 18.26 21.87
N TYR A 212 24.34 18.05 22.88
CA TYR A 212 24.64 17.27 24.06
C TYR A 212 25.08 15.83 23.76
N VAL A 213 24.34 15.13 22.93
CA VAL A 213 24.68 13.74 22.57
C VAL A 213 25.98 13.68 21.77
N GLN A 214 26.23 14.65 20.88
CA GLN A 214 27.48 14.76 20.15
C GLN A 214 28.65 15.06 21.11
N TYR A 215 28.46 15.97 22.05
CA TYR A 215 29.44 16.30 23.09
C TYR A 215 29.82 15.06 23.93
N THR A 216 28.85 14.26 24.36
CA THR A 216 29.11 13.06 25.17
C THR A 216 29.80 11.93 24.40
N ASN A 217 29.69 11.94 23.05
CA ASN A 217 30.31 10.94 22.19
C ASN A 217 31.69 11.35 21.62
N ARG A 218 32.13 12.60 21.82
CA ARG A 218 33.34 13.16 21.20
C ARG A 218 34.64 12.40 21.51
N ASP A 219 34.75 11.83 22.70
CA ASP A 219 35.93 11.12 23.18
C ASP A 219 35.87 9.59 22.96
N LYS A 220 34.77 9.10 22.33
CA LYS A 220 34.62 7.68 22.03
C LYS A 220 35.47 7.25 20.83
N PRO A 221 35.88 5.96 20.75
CA PRO A 221 36.67 5.45 19.63
C PRO A 221 35.96 5.67 18.30
N VAL A 222 36.71 6.09 17.30
CA VAL A 222 36.24 6.36 15.95
C VAL A 222 36.64 5.23 15.02
N GLU A 223 35.71 4.73 14.24
CA GLU A 223 35.90 3.70 13.21
C GLU A 223 35.30 4.16 11.88
N THR A 224 35.67 3.53 10.76
CA THR A 224 35.07 3.85 9.45
C THR A 224 33.72 3.23 9.36
N CYS A 225 32.68 4.03 9.12
CA CYS A 225 31.32 3.57 8.90
C CYS A 225 31.19 2.87 7.53
N ASP A 226 30.73 1.61 7.49
CA ASP A 226 30.60 0.80 6.27
C ASP A 226 29.55 1.34 5.27
N VAL A 227 28.68 2.26 5.70
CA VAL A 227 27.63 2.85 4.87
C VAL A 227 28.00 4.21 4.32
N SER A 228 28.46 5.12 5.20
CA SER A 228 28.83 6.48 4.79
C SER A 228 30.28 6.62 4.31
N GLY A 229 31.16 5.68 4.70
CA GLY A 229 32.59 5.75 4.44
C GLY A 229 33.33 6.79 5.31
N LEU A 230 32.63 7.46 6.23
CA LEU A 230 33.20 8.50 7.09
C LEU A 230 33.69 7.92 8.42
N PRO A 231 34.78 8.48 9.01
CA PRO A 231 35.20 8.13 10.36
C PRO A 231 34.23 8.71 11.37
N MET A 232 33.70 7.86 12.28
CA MET A 232 32.78 8.27 13.33
C MET A 232 32.66 7.21 14.43
N TYR A 233 32.08 7.58 15.57
CA TYR A 233 31.74 6.60 16.60
C TYR A 233 30.70 5.60 16.05
N CYS A 234 31.03 4.30 16.06
CA CYS A 234 30.18 3.21 15.60
C CYS A 234 29.46 2.50 16.74
N VAL A 235 28.22 2.13 16.55
CA VAL A 235 27.36 1.46 17.53
C VAL A 235 27.11 -0.01 17.15
N SER A 236 27.08 -0.88 18.17
CA SER A 236 26.81 -2.31 18.00
C SER A 236 25.33 -2.66 18.09
N SER A 237 24.52 -1.76 18.61
CA SER A 237 23.07 -1.96 18.78
C SER A 237 22.29 -0.82 18.13
N HIS A 238 21.20 -1.18 17.45
CA HIS A 238 20.39 -0.23 16.69
C HIS A 238 18.97 -0.21 17.23
N ARG A 239 18.26 0.92 16.98
CA ARG A 239 16.87 1.11 17.40
C ARG A 239 15.90 0.16 16.67
N GLY A 240 14.79 -0.13 17.32
CA GLY A 240 13.64 -0.76 16.66
C GLY A 240 13.00 0.18 15.63
N VAL A 241 12.48 -0.38 14.58
CA VAL A 241 11.77 0.35 13.50
C VAL A 241 10.27 0.22 13.69
N VAL A 242 9.77 -0.99 13.96
CA VAL A 242 8.36 -1.27 14.27
C VAL A 242 8.27 -1.86 15.68
N GLY A 243 8.00 -1.01 16.66
CA GLY A 243 8.15 -1.37 18.07
C GLY A 243 9.62 -1.71 18.36
N THR A 244 9.88 -2.86 18.96
CA THR A 244 11.24 -3.33 19.27
C THR A 244 11.92 -4.09 18.12
N ALA A 245 11.22 -4.34 17.01
CA ALA A 245 11.77 -5.08 15.88
C ALA A 245 12.82 -4.26 15.12
N LYS A 246 14.03 -4.82 15.00
CA LYS A 246 15.23 -4.16 14.44
C LYS A 246 15.44 -4.56 12.97
N LEU A 247 15.83 -3.59 12.14
CA LEU A 247 16.30 -3.85 10.78
C LEU A 247 17.71 -4.45 10.79
N ILE A 248 18.60 -3.89 11.61
CA ILE A 248 19.97 -4.32 11.76
C ILE A 248 20.11 -4.93 13.15
N GLY A 249 20.55 -6.17 13.21
CA GLY A 249 20.79 -6.87 14.47
C GLY A 249 21.97 -7.82 14.31
N ILE A 250 22.94 -7.69 15.18
CA ILE A 250 24.08 -8.61 15.26
C ILE A 250 23.62 -9.82 16.08
N SER A 251 23.87 -11.03 15.56
CA SER A 251 23.56 -12.25 16.29
C SER A 251 24.50 -12.41 17.50
N ASN A 252 23.91 -12.66 18.66
CA ASN A 252 24.71 -13.03 19.85
C ASN A 252 25.26 -14.48 19.78
N HIS A 253 24.82 -15.24 18.76
CA HIS A 253 25.33 -16.59 18.54
C HIS A 253 26.68 -16.54 17.82
N LYS A 254 27.72 -17.03 18.49
CA LYS A 254 29.08 -17.05 17.95
C LYS A 254 29.17 -17.78 16.60
N GLU A 255 28.30 -18.75 16.35
CA GLU A 255 28.24 -19.48 15.09
C GLU A 255 27.98 -18.60 13.86
N ALA A 256 27.37 -17.42 14.06
CA ALA A 256 27.07 -16.50 12.97
C ALA A 256 28.34 -15.81 12.39
N TYR A 257 29.42 -15.72 13.15
CA TYR A 257 30.62 -14.99 12.75
C TYR A 257 31.96 -15.70 13.08
N ILE A 258 31.90 -16.84 13.76
CA ILE A 258 33.11 -17.60 14.14
C ILE A 258 33.91 -18.03 12.89
N GLY A 259 35.23 -17.95 12.98
CA GLY A 259 36.14 -18.23 11.87
C GLY A 259 36.45 -17.03 10.97
N ARG A 260 35.65 -15.95 11.07
CA ARG A 260 35.84 -14.69 10.33
C ARG A 260 36.15 -13.53 11.28
N PHE A 261 35.39 -13.45 12.35
CA PHE A 261 35.49 -12.41 13.38
C PHE A 261 35.57 -13.04 14.76
N THR A 262 36.14 -12.34 15.71
CA THR A 262 36.23 -12.76 17.11
C THR A 262 35.08 -12.22 17.95
N LYS A 263 34.46 -11.11 17.51
CA LYS A 263 33.33 -10.45 18.14
C LYS A 263 32.28 -10.09 17.09
N GLY A 264 31.02 -10.09 17.48
CA GLY A 264 29.90 -9.68 16.59
C GLY A 264 30.01 -8.24 16.09
N GLU A 265 30.54 -7.35 16.90
CA GLU A 265 30.75 -5.91 16.57
C GLU A 265 31.65 -5.71 15.35
N GLN A 266 32.55 -6.64 15.08
CA GLN A 266 33.47 -6.59 13.94
C GLN A 266 32.81 -6.96 12.61
N VAL A 267 31.58 -7.44 12.64
CA VAL A 267 30.86 -7.91 11.42
C VAL A 267 30.40 -6.73 10.55
N PHE A 268 30.01 -5.63 11.19
CA PHE A 268 29.47 -4.47 10.50
C PHE A 268 29.60 -3.21 11.38
N HIS A 269 30.32 -2.21 10.87
CA HIS A 269 30.52 -0.94 11.53
C HIS A 269 29.54 0.09 11.00
N LEU A 270 28.57 0.48 11.83
CA LEU A 270 27.61 1.52 11.47
C LEU A 270 27.73 2.70 12.45
N GLY A 271 28.12 3.84 11.92
CA GLY A 271 28.24 5.06 12.71
C GLY A 271 26.93 5.44 13.40
N TYR A 272 27.00 5.95 14.62
CA TYR A 272 25.82 6.25 15.43
C TYR A 272 24.88 7.25 14.73
N GLU A 273 25.43 8.34 14.21
CA GLU A 273 24.67 9.33 13.45
C GLU A 273 24.07 8.72 12.18
N THR A 274 24.86 7.99 11.39
CA THR A 274 24.37 7.29 10.19
C THR A 274 23.24 6.32 10.53
N SER A 275 23.36 5.60 11.65
CA SER A 275 22.31 4.72 12.16
C SER A 275 21.02 5.49 12.47
N GLN A 276 21.12 6.65 13.13
CA GLN A 276 19.96 7.49 13.43
C GLN A 276 19.27 7.97 12.14
N ARG A 277 20.02 8.50 11.18
CA ARG A 277 19.51 8.98 9.88
C ARG A 277 18.73 7.89 9.14
N ILE A 278 19.32 6.70 9.01
CA ILE A 278 18.74 5.54 8.31
C ILE A 278 17.46 5.07 8.99
N HIS A 279 17.48 4.89 10.31
CA HIS A 279 16.32 4.35 11.02
C HIS A 279 15.18 5.37 11.18
N ASN A 280 15.50 6.66 11.36
CA ASN A 280 14.51 7.74 11.37
C ASN A 280 13.80 7.84 10.01
N MET A 281 14.56 7.78 8.90
CA MET A 281 13.99 7.77 7.56
C MET A 281 13.09 6.55 7.33
N LEU A 282 13.58 5.36 7.66
CA LEU A 282 12.77 4.13 7.48
C LEU A 282 11.50 4.16 8.33
N LYS A 283 11.58 4.63 9.58
CA LYS A 283 10.41 4.79 10.43
C LYS A 283 9.40 5.77 9.83
N TYR A 284 9.85 6.93 9.38
CA TYR A 284 9.02 7.93 8.73
C TYR A 284 8.30 7.37 7.49
N LEU A 285 9.03 6.66 6.63
CA LEU A 285 8.45 6.03 5.43
C LEU A 285 7.40 4.96 5.79
N LEU A 286 7.60 4.19 6.87
CA LEU A 286 6.65 3.17 7.32
C LEU A 286 5.41 3.77 7.98
N ASP A 287 5.57 4.82 8.77
CA ASP A 287 4.47 5.45 9.52
C ASP A 287 3.60 6.35 8.60
N THR A 288 4.12 6.75 7.45
CA THR A 288 3.42 7.62 6.51
C THR A 288 2.68 6.81 5.44
N LYS A 289 1.34 6.85 5.47
CA LYS A 289 0.47 6.11 4.53
C LYS A 289 0.75 6.36 3.04
N ARG A 290 1.36 7.49 2.74
CA ARG A 290 1.74 7.85 1.38
C ARG A 290 2.84 6.98 0.80
N TYR A 291 3.77 6.52 1.64
CA TYR A 291 4.93 5.74 1.23
C TYR A 291 4.77 4.25 1.51
N SER A 292 3.91 3.89 2.45
CA SER A 292 3.79 2.53 2.99
C SER A 292 2.39 1.95 2.77
N GLU A 293 2.33 0.74 2.22
CA GLU A 293 1.12 -0.05 2.04
C GLU A 293 1.25 -1.40 2.72
N TYR A 294 0.32 -1.74 3.60
CA TYR A 294 0.28 -3.04 4.24
C TYR A 294 -0.24 -4.12 3.28
N ILE A 295 0.57 -5.17 3.06
CA ILE A 295 0.24 -6.26 2.13
C ILE A 295 -0.18 -7.55 2.81
N GLY A 296 -0.25 -7.57 4.14
CA GLY A 296 -0.63 -8.74 4.94
C GLY A 296 0.56 -9.45 5.56
N GLY A 297 0.28 -10.29 6.58
CA GLY A 297 1.28 -11.13 7.25
C GLY A 297 2.43 -10.36 7.91
N GLY A 298 2.18 -9.14 8.38
CA GLY A 298 3.20 -8.29 9.00
C GLY A 298 4.14 -7.61 8.01
N ALA A 299 3.82 -7.61 6.71
CA ALA A 299 4.66 -7.02 5.67
C ALA A 299 4.06 -5.75 5.08
N ASN A 300 4.93 -4.79 4.77
CA ASN A 300 4.63 -3.55 4.07
C ASN A 300 5.44 -3.46 2.78
N VAL A 301 4.84 -2.91 1.74
CA VAL A 301 5.55 -2.36 0.58
C VAL A 301 5.77 -0.88 0.85
N VAL A 302 7.02 -0.45 0.75
CA VAL A 302 7.41 0.94 0.92
C VAL A 302 8.02 1.44 -0.38
N SER A 303 7.58 2.59 -0.87
CA SER A 303 8.09 3.18 -2.11
C SER A 303 8.37 4.67 -1.92
N TRP A 304 9.52 5.15 -2.42
CA TRP A 304 9.94 6.55 -2.27
C TRP A 304 10.96 6.96 -3.32
N MET A 305 11.19 8.28 -3.44
CA MET A 305 12.28 8.88 -4.23
C MET A 305 13.40 9.33 -3.31
N THR A 306 14.67 9.05 -3.66
CA THR A 306 15.81 9.35 -2.78
C THR A 306 16.16 10.83 -2.68
N GLY A 307 15.96 11.62 -3.72
CA GLY A 307 16.31 13.04 -3.72
C GLY A 307 15.12 13.98 -3.59
N ASP A 308 13.90 13.44 -3.53
CA ASP A 308 12.70 14.27 -3.48
C ASP A 308 11.55 13.54 -2.77
N LEU A 309 11.57 13.59 -1.44
CA LEU A 309 10.52 13.03 -0.60
C LEU A 309 9.13 13.59 -0.93
N PRO A 310 8.96 14.91 -1.20
CA PRO A 310 7.65 15.44 -1.57
C PRO A 310 7.07 14.89 -2.86
N LEU A 311 7.88 14.42 -3.81
CA LEU A 311 7.41 13.70 -4.99
C LEU A 311 6.77 12.35 -4.65
N GLY A 312 7.01 11.87 -3.45
CA GLY A 312 6.25 10.87 -2.72
C GLY A 312 6.31 9.47 -3.23
N GLY A 313 5.78 8.60 -2.39
CA GLY A 313 5.47 7.23 -2.75
C GLY A 313 4.34 7.20 -3.77
N ALA A 314 4.44 6.31 -4.74
CA ALA A 314 3.30 5.97 -5.58
C ALA A 314 2.67 4.71 -4.98
N PRO A 315 1.35 4.66 -4.82
CA PRO A 315 0.68 3.42 -4.51
C PRO A 315 0.89 2.45 -5.68
N ILE A 316 1.80 1.50 -5.49
CA ILE A 316 2.14 0.49 -6.52
C ILE A 316 1.06 -0.59 -6.57
N MET A 317 0.35 -0.77 -5.47
CA MET A 317 -0.47 -1.94 -5.21
C MET A 317 -1.96 -1.67 -5.37
N LYS A 318 -2.43 -0.49 -4.98
CA LYS A 318 -3.85 -0.13 -5.04
C LYS A 318 -4.20 0.55 -6.35
N ASP A 319 -5.38 0.24 -6.87
CA ASP A 319 -6.09 1.21 -7.69
C ASP A 319 -6.30 2.46 -6.83
N MET A 320 -6.07 3.65 -7.37
CA MET A 320 -6.20 4.90 -6.61
C MET A 320 -7.66 5.22 -6.24
N GLU A 321 -8.51 4.20 -6.15
CA GLU A 321 -9.90 4.28 -5.76
C GLU A 321 -10.10 3.82 -4.32
N GLU A 322 -10.16 4.78 -3.39
CA GLU A 322 -10.84 4.55 -2.11
C GLU A 322 -12.38 4.63 -2.22
N ASP A 323 -12.94 5.08 -3.34
CA ASP A 323 -14.37 5.44 -3.47
C ASP A 323 -15.21 4.56 -4.40
N GLY A 324 -14.80 3.36 -4.74
CA GLY A 324 -15.68 2.41 -5.46
C GLY A 324 -16.28 2.93 -6.77
N LYS A 325 -15.66 3.91 -7.43
CA LYS A 325 -16.08 4.46 -8.71
C LYS A 325 -15.10 4.04 -9.80
N ASP A 326 -15.60 3.33 -10.80
CA ASP A 326 -14.92 2.93 -12.04
C ASP A 326 -14.27 4.11 -12.82
N ASP A 327 -14.45 5.34 -12.35
CA ASP A 327 -14.10 6.58 -13.04
C ASP A 327 -12.61 6.91 -13.07
N PHE A 328 -11.78 6.37 -12.16
CA PHE A 328 -10.37 6.75 -12.10
C PHE A 328 -9.55 6.19 -13.27
N LEU A 329 -9.71 4.92 -13.61
CA LEU A 329 -9.07 4.34 -14.78
C LEU A 329 -9.56 4.99 -16.08
N GLU A 330 -10.83 5.43 -16.14
CA GLU A 330 -11.35 6.22 -17.26
C GLU A 330 -10.70 7.60 -17.34
N SER A 331 -10.57 8.34 -16.24
CA SER A 331 -9.98 9.68 -16.22
C SER A 331 -8.48 9.68 -16.54
N VAL A 332 -7.77 8.63 -16.08
CA VAL A 332 -6.33 8.46 -16.33
C VAL A 332 -6.04 8.10 -17.79
N VAL A 333 -6.86 7.26 -18.41
CA VAL A 333 -6.69 6.84 -19.81
C VAL A 333 -7.06 7.95 -20.80
N MET A 334 -8.03 8.82 -20.47
CA MET A 334 -8.56 9.84 -21.38
C MET A 334 -8.01 11.25 -21.16
N GLY A 335 -7.13 11.49 -20.19
CA GLY A 335 -6.51 12.79 -19.99
C GLY A 335 -7.38 13.90 -19.42
N GLU A 336 -8.63 13.64 -19.06
CA GLU A 336 -9.54 14.62 -18.48
C GLU A 336 -9.49 14.58 -16.96
N VAL A 337 -8.78 15.55 -16.38
CA VAL A 337 -8.87 15.88 -14.96
C VAL A 337 -10.01 16.87 -14.81
N ALA A 338 -11.15 16.41 -14.34
CA ALA A 338 -12.20 17.32 -13.88
C ALA A 338 -11.70 18.05 -12.62
N ALA A 339 -11.61 19.37 -12.71
CA ALA A 339 -11.32 20.22 -11.57
C ALA A 339 -12.56 20.21 -10.65
N GLU A 340 -12.41 19.73 -9.43
CA GLU A 340 -13.41 19.98 -8.39
C GLU A 340 -13.07 21.22 -7.57
N PRO A 341 -14.05 22.04 -7.24
CA PRO A 341 -13.86 23.20 -6.41
C PRO A 341 -14.05 22.82 -4.94
N VAL A 342 -12.98 22.58 -4.22
CA VAL A 342 -13.01 22.62 -2.75
C VAL A 342 -12.10 23.73 -2.30
N SER A 343 -12.70 24.77 -1.78
CA SER A 343 -12.07 25.94 -1.20
C SER A 343 -11.45 25.60 0.15
N ILE A 344 -10.22 25.09 0.13
CA ILE A 344 -9.29 25.14 1.25
C ILE A 344 -8.09 25.93 0.75
N ARG A 345 -7.78 27.05 1.40
CA ARG A 345 -6.55 27.81 1.13
C ARG A 345 -5.36 26.91 1.45
N ARG A 346 -4.84 26.26 0.44
CA ARG A 346 -3.56 25.54 0.50
C ARG A 346 -2.44 26.52 0.27
N THR A 347 -1.34 26.40 0.99
CA THR A 347 -0.13 27.15 0.73
C THR A 347 0.43 26.78 -0.66
N GLU A 348 1.22 27.67 -1.29
CA GLU A 348 1.82 27.39 -2.61
C GLU A 348 2.67 26.12 -2.61
N GLU A 349 3.33 25.81 -1.48
CA GLU A 349 4.08 24.57 -1.28
C GLU A 349 3.18 23.33 -1.29
N GLU A 350 2.03 23.35 -0.61
CA GLU A 350 1.09 22.20 -0.64
C GLU A 350 0.50 21.98 -2.04
N VAL A 351 0.33 23.02 -2.84
CA VAL A 351 -0.09 22.93 -4.24
C VAL A 351 1.00 22.31 -5.10
N LEU A 352 2.27 22.66 -4.86
CA LEU A 352 3.42 22.09 -5.56
C LEU A 352 3.61 20.61 -5.20
N HIS A 353 3.53 20.28 -3.90
CA HIS A 353 3.61 18.92 -3.40
C HIS A 353 2.45 18.03 -3.90
N GLY A 354 1.24 18.56 -3.95
CA GLY A 354 0.09 17.86 -4.52
C GLY A 354 0.22 17.58 -6.02
N LYS A 355 0.85 18.48 -6.79
CA LYS A 355 1.15 18.28 -8.22
C LYS A 355 2.18 17.17 -8.42
N ASN A 356 3.22 17.13 -7.62
CA ASN A 356 4.32 16.19 -7.78
C ASN A 356 3.95 14.75 -7.42
N SER A 357 3.13 14.52 -6.37
CA SER A 357 2.64 13.17 -6.05
C SER A 357 1.63 12.64 -7.07
N LYS A 358 0.80 13.53 -7.64
CA LYS A 358 -0.03 13.17 -8.79
C LYS A 358 0.83 12.74 -9.99
N THR A 359 2.00 13.34 -10.17
CA THR A 359 2.90 13.07 -11.29
C THR A 359 3.49 11.65 -11.22
N ILE A 360 3.91 11.15 -10.07
CA ILE A 360 4.43 9.76 -9.95
C ILE A 360 3.31 8.74 -10.08
N ALA A 361 2.16 8.98 -9.46
CA ALA A 361 0.97 8.17 -9.68
C ALA A 361 0.55 8.18 -11.17
N GLN A 362 0.69 9.31 -11.86
CA GLN A 362 0.47 9.44 -13.30
C GLN A 362 1.52 8.69 -14.14
N TYR A 363 2.77 8.59 -13.68
CA TYR A 363 3.79 7.75 -14.34
C TYR A 363 3.42 6.28 -14.26
N PHE A 364 2.99 5.79 -13.11
CA PHE A 364 2.49 4.42 -12.97
C PHE A 364 1.18 4.19 -13.73
N ALA A 365 0.42 5.23 -13.96
CA ALA A 365 -0.83 5.23 -14.73
C ALA A 365 -0.67 5.55 -16.23
N GLY A 366 0.57 5.72 -16.75
CA GLY A 366 0.86 5.83 -18.17
C GLY A 366 0.64 7.21 -18.81
N LYS A 367 0.68 8.33 -18.07
CA LYS A 367 0.59 9.68 -18.65
C LYS A 367 1.94 10.22 -19.13
N LYS A 368 1.92 10.85 -20.32
CA LYS A 368 3.12 11.23 -21.10
C LYS A 368 3.89 12.47 -20.65
N ASP A 369 3.35 13.35 -19.82
CA ASP A 369 3.94 14.67 -19.56
C ASP A 369 4.36 14.86 -18.11
N ALA A 370 5.64 14.66 -17.86
CA ALA A 370 6.30 15.18 -16.67
C ALA A 370 7.67 15.73 -17.05
N GLY A 371 7.84 17.01 -16.78
CA GLY A 371 9.01 17.79 -17.11
C GLY A 371 10.34 17.22 -16.61
N GLU A 372 11.35 17.67 -17.27
CA GLU A 372 12.73 17.24 -17.20
C GLU A 372 13.40 17.51 -15.85
N GLU A 373 14.37 16.63 -15.56
CA GLU A 373 15.62 16.75 -14.79
C GLU A 373 15.58 16.69 -13.27
N ILE A 374 16.29 15.65 -12.75
CA ILE A 374 17.42 15.75 -11.80
C ILE A 374 18.16 14.40 -11.85
N PHE A 375 19.46 14.40 -12.10
CA PHE A 375 20.28 13.25 -12.50
C PHE A 375 20.58 12.20 -11.44
N ASP A 376 20.33 12.42 -10.15
CA ASP A 376 20.68 11.47 -9.05
C ASP A 376 19.51 10.94 -8.23
N ASN A 377 18.31 10.96 -8.77
CA ASN A 377 17.12 10.49 -8.09
C ASN A 377 16.78 9.04 -8.44
N TYR A 378 16.69 8.19 -7.41
CA TYR A 378 16.28 6.80 -7.54
C TYR A 378 14.88 6.60 -6.97
N PHE A 379 14.06 5.89 -7.71
CA PHE A 379 12.82 5.33 -7.18
C PHE A 379 13.12 4.00 -6.49
N CYS A 380 12.89 3.96 -5.19
CA CYS A 380 13.15 2.82 -4.34
C CYS A 380 11.86 2.08 -4.01
N VAL A 381 11.92 0.75 -4.04
CA VAL A 381 10.84 -0.14 -3.58
C VAL A 381 11.41 -1.16 -2.61
N LEU A 382 10.81 -1.23 -1.44
CA LEU A 382 11.17 -2.11 -0.33
C LEU A 382 9.97 -2.93 0.09
N VAL A 383 10.14 -4.25 0.24
CA VAL A 383 9.20 -5.11 0.98
C VAL A 383 9.85 -5.48 2.30
N LEU A 384 9.25 -5.03 3.38
CA LEU A 384 9.74 -5.22 4.73
C LEU A 384 8.71 -5.97 5.58
N GLU A 385 9.13 -7.06 6.22
CA GLU A 385 8.29 -7.91 7.06
C GLU A 385 8.74 -7.84 8.52
N LYS A 386 7.80 -7.60 9.44
CA LYS A 386 8.03 -7.84 10.87
C LYS A 386 7.89 -9.32 11.17
N VAL A 387 9.02 -10.03 11.29
CA VAL A 387 9.04 -11.47 11.55
C VAL A 387 8.61 -11.78 12.97
N ASN A 388 9.10 -11.00 13.93
CA ASN A 388 8.74 -11.06 15.35
C ASN A 388 9.07 -9.72 16.04
N ASN A 389 8.90 -9.64 17.37
CA ASN A 389 9.18 -8.41 18.11
C ASN A 389 10.66 -7.99 18.13
N GLY A 390 11.59 -8.87 17.77
CA GLY A 390 13.03 -8.55 17.74
C GLY A 390 13.60 -8.34 16.33
N ARG A 391 12.90 -8.77 15.27
CA ARG A 391 13.49 -8.88 13.92
C ARG A 391 12.57 -8.40 12.82
N MET A 392 13.13 -7.59 11.93
CA MET A 392 12.60 -7.29 10.60
C MET A 392 13.33 -8.12 9.53
N ALA A 393 12.67 -8.39 8.40
CA ALA A 393 13.28 -9.04 7.25
C ALA A 393 13.02 -8.23 5.97
N VAL A 394 14.08 -7.93 5.25
CA VAL A 394 13.99 -7.36 3.89
C VAL A 394 13.71 -8.48 2.93
N LYS A 395 12.50 -8.51 2.35
CA LYS A 395 12.08 -9.52 1.36
C LYS A 395 12.42 -9.12 -0.07
N TYR A 396 12.36 -7.83 -0.33
CA TYR A 396 12.66 -7.26 -1.64
C TYR A 396 13.20 -5.85 -1.47
N PHE A 397 14.23 -5.49 -2.19
CA PHE A 397 14.68 -4.11 -2.34
C PHE A 397 15.24 -3.88 -3.73
N ARG A 398 14.81 -2.81 -4.37
CA ARG A 398 15.39 -2.30 -5.62
C ARG A 398 15.35 -0.79 -5.65
N ALA A 399 16.38 -0.21 -6.26
CA ALA A 399 16.48 1.20 -6.58
C ALA A 399 16.62 1.33 -8.10
N PHE A 400 15.74 2.10 -8.72
CA PHE A 400 15.72 2.34 -10.16
C PHE A 400 15.98 3.79 -10.44
N PRO A 401 16.80 4.15 -11.45
CA PRO A 401 16.89 5.53 -11.92
C PRO A 401 15.49 6.07 -12.25
N LYS A 402 15.22 7.33 -11.92
CA LYS A 402 13.91 7.96 -12.15
C LYS A 402 13.45 7.82 -13.61
N ALA A 403 14.37 7.97 -14.56
CA ALA A 403 14.09 7.83 -15.99
C ALA A 403 13.55 6.45 -16.40
N ASP A 404 13.99 5.37 -15.71
CA ASP A 404 13.61 4.01 -16.04
C ASP A 404 12.21 3.65 -15.54
N ILE A 405 11.74 4.29 -14.47
CA ILE A 405 10.51 3.88 -13.82
C ILE A 405 9.28 4.07 -14.70
N LYS A 406 9.25 5.16 -15.46
CA LYS A 406 8.19 5.44 -16.45
C LYS A 406 8.08 4.29 -17.46
N GLN A 407 9.19 3.95 -18.08
CA GLN A 407 9.24 2.89 -19.10
C GLN A 407 8.84 1.52 -18.56
N ARG A 408 9.14 1.23 -17.27
CA ARG A 408 8.75 -0.02 -16.59
C ARG A 408 7.26 -0.05 -16.31
N ALA A 409 6.70 1.04 -15.82
CA ALA A 409 5.27 1.18 -15.58
C ALA A 409 4.47 1.11 -16.89
N GLU A 410 4.92 1.80 -17.95
CA GLU A 410 4.32 1.72 -19.28
C GLU A 410 4.36 0.28 -19.84
N ALA A 411 5.47 -0.44 -19.68
CA ALA A 411 5.58 -1.81 -20.15
C ALA A 411 4.60 -2.76 -19.42
N TRP A 412 4.40 -2.57 -18.10
CA TRP A 412 3.37 -3.30 -17.36
C TRP A 412 1.97 -2.94 -17.87
N TYR A 413 1.67 -1.65 -17.96
CA TYR A 413 0.40 -1.13 -18.45
C TYR A 413 0.07 -1.71 -19.82
N GLU A 414 0.96 -1.56 -20.81
CA GLU A 414 0.75 -2.04 -22.17
C GLU A 414 0.53 -3.55 -22.25
N SER A 415 1.29 -4.32 -21.47
CA SER A 415 1.18 -5.78 -21.47
C SER A 415 -0.06 -6.30 -20.74
N MET A 416 -0.63 -5.55 -19.78
CA MET A 416 -1.79 -5.98 -18.99
C MET A 416 -3.12 -5.36 -19.44
N LYS A 417 -3.09 -4.19 -20.10
CA LYS A 417 -4.32 -3.49 -20.51
C LYS A 417 -5.24 -4.39 -21.37
N TRP A 418 -6.51 -4.36 -21.03
CA TRP A 418 -7.54 -5.13 -21.73
C TRP A 418 -8.81 -4.30 -21.87
N PRO A 419 -9.56 -4.40 -23.00
CA PRO A 419 -10.82 -3.69 -23.13
C PRO A 419 -11.82 -4.17 -22.08
N GLY A 420 -12.38 -3.27 -21.27
CA GLY A 420 -13.43 -3.52 -20.30
C GLY A 420 -14.68 -2.70 -20.61
N TRP A 421 -15.85 -3.20 -20.31
CA TRP A 421 -17.09 -2.44 -20.52
C TRP A 421 -17.17 -1.28 -19.52
N SER A 422 -17.44 -0.08 -20.03
CA SER A 422 -17.77 1.10 -19.25
C SER A 422 -19.27 1.37 -19.34
N ALA A 423 -19.97 1.31 -18.19
CA ALA A 423 -21.40 1.62 -18.13
C ALA A 423 -21.67 3.11 -18.44
N LYS A 424 -20.76 4.00 -18.03
CA LYS A 424 -20.84 5.46 -18.26
C LYS A 424 -20.72 5.81 -19.73
N LYS A 425 -19.73 5.21 -20.44
CA LYS A 425 -19.47 5.49 -21.86
C LYS A 425 -20.31 4.57 -22.78
N LYS A 426 -20.96 3.56 -22.23
CA LYS A 426 -21.67 2.51 -22.99
C LYS A 426 -20.79 1.90 -24.11
N ALA A 427 -19.51 1.76 -23.83
CA ALA A 427 -18.49 1.28 -24.75
C ALA A 427 -17.41 0.47 -24.04
N PHE A 428 -16.63 -0.30 -24.79
CA PHE A 428 -15.43 -0.93 -24.28
C PHE A 428 -14.28 0.10 -24.22
N VAL A 429 -13.65 0.22 -23.06
CA VAL A 429 -12.48 1.07 -22.82
C VAL A 429 -11.32 0.21 -22.33
N LEU A 430 -10.09 0.62 -22.63
CA LEU A 430 -8.91 -0.09 -22.15
C LEU A 430 -8.75 0.11 -20.65
N LYS A 431 -8.67 -0.98 -19.91
CA LYS A 431 -8.48 -1.02 -18.45
C LYS A 431 -7.25 -1.86 -18.12
N THR A 432 -6.47 -1.44 -17.14
CA THR A 432 -5.32 -2.20 -16.63
C THR A 432 -5.60 -2.65 -15.22
N PRO A 433 -5.57 -3.98 -14.96
CA PRO A 433 -5.72 -4.49 -13.61
C PRO A 433 -4.60 -4.03 -12.69
N SER A 434 -4.94 -3.64 -11.46
CA SER A 434 -3.95 -3.39 -10.41
C SER A 434 -3.35 -4.70 -9.91
N VAL A 435 -2.23 -4.59 -9.19
CA VAL A 435 -1.60 -5.76 -8.55
C VAL A 435 -2.54 -6.42 -7.54
N TYR A 436 -3.24 -5.63 -6.75
CA TYR A 436 -4.24 -6.15 -5.81
C TYR A 436 -5.38 -6.85 -6.52
N SER A 437 -5.93 -6.26 -7.56
CA SER A 437 -7.00 -6.86 -8.35
C SER A 437 -6.57 -8.21 -8.94
N VAL A 438 -5.35 -8.30 -9.46
CA VAL A 438 -4.77 -9.56 -9.96
C VAL A 438 -4.67 -10.60 -8.84
N VAL A 439 -4.11 -10.23 -7.68
CA VAL A 439 -3.96 -11.14 -6.53
C VAL A 439 -5.31 -11.58 -5.99
N HIS A 440 -6.26 -10.67 -5.84
CA HIS A 440 -7.60 -10.97 -5.38
C HIS A 440 -8.34 -11.89 -6.36
N PHE A 441 -8.21 -11.66 -7.65
CA PHE A 441 -8.77 -12.56 -8.66
C PHE A 441 -8.16 -13.97 -8.59
N LEU A 442 -6.84 -14.07 -8.52
CA LEU A 442 -6.15 -15.38 -8.54
C LEU A 442 -6.44 -16.23 -7.31
N TYR A 443 -6.48 -15.63 -6.12
CA TYR A 443 -6.48 -16.36 -4.85
C TYR A 443 -7.67 -16.04 -3.94
N GLY A 444 -8.58 -15.18 -4.38
CA GLY A 444 -9.73 -14.73 -3.61
C GLY A 444 -11.02 -15.47 -3.92
N GLN A 445 -12.07 -15.06 -3.25
CA GLN A 445 -13.44 -15.50 -3.44
C GLN A 445 -14.36 -14.30 -3.64
N GLU A 446 -15.48 -14.49 -4.33
CA GLU A 446 -16.48 -13.43 -4.47
C GLU A 446 -17.17 -13.17 -3.13
N THR A 447 -17.23 -11.90 -2.78
CA THR A 447 -17.93 -11.35 -1.61
C THR A 447 -18.91 -10.27 -2.06
N GLU A 448 -19.72 -9.73 -1.15
CA GLU A 448 -20.60 -8.60 -1.46
C GLU A 448 -19.85 -7.35 -1.94
N LYS A 449 -18.61 -7.16 -1.47
CA LYS A 449 -17.76 -5.99 -1.77
C LYS A 449 -16.81 -6.19 -2.97
N GLY A 450 -16.74 -7.39 -3.53
CA GLY A 450 -15.81 -7.69 -4.62
C GLY A 450 -15.19 -9.09 -4.52
N ILE A 451 -14.21 -9.36 -5.36
CA ILE A 451 -13.37 -10.56 -5.25
C ILE A 451 -12.26 -10.25 -4.27
N ILE A 452 -12.20 -10.95 -3.14
CA ILE A 452 -11.26 -10.67 -2.05
C ILE A 452 -10.48 -11.93 -1.67
N CYS A 453 -9.15 -11.81 -1.57
CA CYS A 453 -8.28 -12.85 -1.00
C CYS A 453 -8.21 -12.65 0.52
N PRO A 454 -8.84 -13.53 1.33
CA PRO A 454 -8.89 -13.37 2.78
C PRO A 454 -7.58 -13.78 3.47
N ASN A 455 -6.74 -14.56 2.82
CA ASN A 455 -5.52 -15.07 3.41
C ASN A 455 -4.33 -14.12 3.18
N ASP A 456 -3.94 -13.41 4.23
CA ASP A 456 -2.85 -12.44 4.24
C ASP A 456 -1.51 -13.02 3.78
N LYS A 457 -1.19 -14.25 4.17
CA LYS A 457 0.08 -14.90 3.79
C LYS A 457 0.12 -15.21 2.29
N VAL A 458 -1.01 -15.68 1.74
CA VAL A 458 -1.12 -15.95 0.30
C VAL A 458 -1.07 -14.64 -0.49
N ARG A 459 -1.77 -13.61 -0.02
CA ARG A 459 -1.77 -12.27 -0.63
C ARG A 459 -0.36 -11.71 -0.68
N ARG A 460 0.36 -11.72 0.44
CA ARG A 460 1.75 -11.28 0.52
C ARG A 460 2.65 -12.05 -0.46
N ALA A 461 2.64 -13.37 -0.41
CA ALA A 461 3.47 -14.20 -1.28
C ALA A 461 3.21 -13.96 -2.77
N ALA A 462 1.95 -13.71 -3.15
CA ALA A 462 1.59 -13.38 -4.51
C ALA A 462 2.12 -12.01 -4.94
N VAL A 463 2.02 -10.99 -4.07
CA VAL A 463 2.57 -9.66 -4.29
C VAL A 463 4.08 -9.70 -4.47
N GLU A 464 4.81 -10.38 -3.58
CA GLU A 464 6.27 -10.55 -3.66
C GLU A 464 6.71 -11.16 -5.01
N ARG A 465 5.89 -12.03 -5.60
CA ARG A 465 6.15 -12.64 -6.91
C ARG A 465 5.81 -11.74 -8.09
N LEU A 466 4.80 -10.86 -7.95
CA LEU A 466 4.39 -9.94 -9.02
C LEU A 466 5.27 -8.69 -9.11
N LEU A 467 5.83 -8.21 -7.99
CA LEU A 467 6.70 -7.03 -7.99
C LEU A 467 7.86 -7.10 -8.99
N PRO A 468 8.62 -8.22 -9.11
CA PRO A 468 9.65 -8.35 -10.14
C PRO A 468 9.11 -8.33 -11.58
N CYS A 469 7.87 -8.79 -11.79
CA CYS A 469 7.24 -8.74 -13.12
C CYS A 469 6.95 -7.30 -13.55
N ILE A 470 6.60 -6.44 -12.59
CA ILE A 470 6.32 -5.02 -12.83
C ILE A 470 7.61 -4.21 -12.94
N LEU A 471 8.45 -4.33 -11.91
CA LEU A 471 9.60 -3.45 -11.71
C LEU A 471 10.85 -3.91 -12.48
N GLU A 472 11.05 -5.21 -12.64
CA GLU A 472 12.22 -5.78 -13.31
C GLU A 472 11.88 -6.37 -14.71
N ARG A 473 10.62 -6.25 -15.17
CA ARG A 473 10.13 -6.83 -16.43
C ARG A 473 10.33 -8.35 -16.50
N LYS A 474 10.34 -9.04 -15.36
CA LYS A 474 10.39 -10.50 -15.35
C LYS A 474 9.10 -11.09 -15.91
N PRO A 475 9.16 -12.24 -16.58
CA PRO A 475 7.97 -12.86 -17.12
C PRO A 475 7.00 -13.28 -16.02
N LEU A 476 5.70 -13.20 -16.33
CA LEU A 476 4.65 -13.66 -15.42
C LEU A 476 4.79 -15.16 -15.15
N PRO A 477 4.77 -15.62 -13.89
CA PRO A 477 4.87 -17.03 -13.57
C PRO A 477 3.76 -17.88 -14.21
N ALA A 478 4.14 -19.01 -14.82
CA ALA A 478 3.22 -19.89 -15.56
C ALA A 478 2.11 -20.47 -14.68
N ASP A 479 2.37 -20.68 -13.38
CA ASP A 479 1.35 -21.14 -12.42
C ASP A 479 0.27 -20.08 -12.18
N MET A 480 0.60 -18.79 -12.21
CA MET A 480 -0.39 -17.70 -12.12
C MET A 480 -1.31 -17.66 -13.35
N MET A 481 -0.75 -17.86 -14.54
CA MET A 481 -1.54 -18.00 -15.76
C MET A 481 -2.47 -19.23 -15.69
N ARG A 482 -1.96 -20.39 -15.27
CA ARG A 482 -2.78 -21.59 -15.08
C ARG A 482 -3.86 -21.41 -14.02
N MET A 483 -3.56 -20.71 -12.92
CA MET A 483 -4.54 -20.37 -11.90
C MET A 483 -5.63 -19.45 -12.45
N ALA A 484 -5.28 -18.45 -13.24
CA ALA A 484 -6.25 -17.57 -13.90
C ALA A 484 -7.21 -18.36 -14.80
N PHE A 485 -6.68 -19.30 -15.60
CA PHE A 485 -7.49 -20.18 -16.42
C PHE A 485 -8.41 -21.06 -15.57
N PHE A 486 -7.86 -21.73 -14.54
CA PHE A 486 -8.66 -22.56 -13.62
C PHE A 486 -9.79 -21.77 -12.95
N ARG A 487 -9.53 -20.55 -12.52
CA ARG A 487 -10.54 -19.66 -11.93
C ARG A 487 -11.68 -19.35 -12.91
N LEU A 488 -11.36 -19.13 -14.17
CA LEU A 488 -12.36 -18.84 -15.19
C LEU A 488 -13.08 -20.08 -15.75
N THR A 489 -12.59 -21.29 -15.52
CA THR A 489 -13.34 -22.51 -15.88
C THR A 489 -14.59 -22.69 -15.02
N ASN A 490 -14.61 -22.15 -13.80
CA ASN A 490 -15.74 -22.23 -12.90
C ASN A 490 -16.51 -20.90 -12.83
N ARG A 491 -17.26 -20.60 -13.90
CA ARG A 491 -18.08 -19.40 -13.99
C ARG A 491 -19.12 -19.28 -12.86
N GLN A 492 -19.62 -20.40 -12.35
CA GLN A 492 -20.65 -20.43 -11.31
C GLN A 492 -20.15 -19.90 -9.94
N SER A 493 -18.84 -19.83 -9.75
CA SER A 493 -18.23 -19.19 -8.57
C SER A 493 -18.40 -17.66 -8.55
N TYR A 494 -18.88 -17.07 -9.65
CA TYR A 494 -19.08 -15.63 -9.79
C TYR A 494 -20.54 -15.32 -10.11
N LYS A 495 -21.19 -14.54 -9.23
CA LYS A 495 -22.58 -14.07 -9.42
C LYS A 495 -22.58 -12.65 -10.01
N LYS A 496 -21.95 -11.71 -9.30
CA LYS A 496 -21.96 -10.28 -9.62
C LYS A 496 -20.68 -9.85 -10.36
N TYR A 497 -19.54 -10.41 -9.97
CA TYR A 497 -18.22 -9.93 -10.41
C TYR A 497 -17.60 -10.75 -11.56
N TRP A 498 -18.42 -11.53 -12.28
CA TRP A 498 -17.97 -12.28 -13.47
C TRP A 498 -17.31 -11.40 -14.54
N PRO A 499 -17.87 -10.23 -14.95
CA PRO A 499 -17.23 -9.38 -15.96
C PRO A 499 -15.84 -8.90 -15.51
N GLN A 500 -15.67 -8.59 -14.21
CA GLN A 500 -14.40 -8.21 -13.64
C GLN A 500 -13.40 -9.38 -13.63
N ALA A 501 -13.83 -10.57 -13.21
CA ALA A 501 -13.00 -11.77 -13.24
C ALA A 501 -12.52 -12.08 -14.66
N LEU A 502 -13.39 -11.96 -15.64
CA LEU A 502 -13.08 -12.17 -17.04
C LEU A 502 -12.07 -11.16 -17.58
N LEU A 503 -12.22 -9.87 -17.22
CA LEU A 503 -11.27 -8.81 -17.56
C LEU A 503 -9.87 -9.12 -16.99
N MET A 504 -9.79 -9.49 -15.69
CA MET A 504 -8.53 -9.85 -15.01
C MET A 504 -7.84 -11.02 -15.70
N GLY A 505 -8.59 -12.08 -15.98
CA GLY A 505 -8.04 -13.27 -16.64
C GLY A 505 -7.52 -12.98 -18.04
N CYS A 506 -8.26 -12.22 -18.86
CA CYS A 506 -7.81 -11.84 -20.20
C CYS A 506 -6.54 -10.98 -20.15
N GLY A 507 -6.42 -10.03 -19.21
CA GLY A 507 -5.21 -9.25 -19.00
C GLY A 507 -4.00 -10.12 -18.62
N ILE A 508 -4.21 -11.10 -17.73
CA ILE A 508 -3.16 -12.06 -17.32
C ILE A 508 -2.73 -12.94 -18.50
N PHE A 509 -3.65 -13.42 -19.33
CA PHE A 509 -3.31 -14.22 -20.51
C PHE A 509 -2.53 -13.40 -21.53
N LYS A 510 -2.96 -12.16 -21.79
CA LYS A 510 -2.22 -11.23 -22.66
C LYS A 510 -0.80 -11.02 -22.13
N LYS A 511 -0.64 -10.71 -20.84
CA LYS A 511 0.67 -10.50 -20.21
C LYS A 511 1.56 -11.72 -20.35
N TYR A 512 1.04 -12.91 -20.08
CA TYR A 512 1.78 -14.15 -20.22
C TYR A 512 2.25 -14.38 -21.66
N TYR A 513 1.39 -14.21 -22.66
CA TYR A 513 1.73 -14.35 -24.06
C TYR A 513 2.73 -13.28 -24.53
N TRP A 514 2.55 -12.03 -24.05
CA TRP A 514 3.49 -10.95 -24.29
C TRP A 514 4.89 -11.27 -23.81
N ASP A 515 5.03 -11.71 -22.58
CA ASP A 515 6.32 -12.05 -21.96
C ASP A 515 7.05 -13.20 -22.66
N HIS A 516 6.30 -14.08 -23.37
CA HIS A 516 6.85 -15.21 -24.09
C HIS A 516 6.95 -14.95 -25.62
N GLY A 517 6.84 -13.70 -26.06
CA GLY A 517 6.94 -13.32 -27.47
C GLY A 517 5.79 -13.87 -28.35
N ARG A 518 4.67 -14.26 -27.75
CA ARG A 518 3.50 -14.83 -28.41
C ARG A 518 2.39 -13.81 -28.67
N TRP A 519 2.60 -12.54 -28.33
CA TRP A 519 1.67 -11.44 -28.52
C TRP A 519 2.22 -10.44 -29.54
N ASN A 520 1.42 -10.05 -30.54
CA ASN A 520 1.80 -9.04 -31.53
C ASN A 520 0.93 -7.79 -31.38
N GLU A 521 1.54 -6.66 -30.99
CA GLU A 521 0.87 -5.37 -30.80
C GLU A 521 0.26 -4.76 -32.04
N LYS A 522 0.88 -5.00 -33.21
CA LYS A 522 0.44 -4.41 -34.48
C LYS A 522 -0.92 -4.92 -34.94
N ILE A 523 -1.43 -5.95 -34.29
CA ILE A 523 -2.73 -6.55 -34.60
C ILE A 523 -3.57 -6.46 -33.32
N PRO A 524 -4.40 -5.42 -33.12
CA PRO A 524 -5.31 -5.36 -31.99
C PRO A 524 -6.21 -6.60 -31.98
N VAL A 525 -6.52 -7.12 -30.80
CA VAL A 525 -7.51 -8.22 -30.60
C VAL A 525 -8.87 -7.90 -31.24
N LEU A 526 -9.05 -6.66 -31.62
CA LEU A 526 -10.24 -6.10 -32.26
C LEU A 526 -10.26 -6.25 -33.79
N ASN A 527 -9.18 -6.69 -34.42
CA ASN A 527 -9.10 -6.88 -35.88
C ASN A 527 -9.23 -8.35 -36.24
N ASP A 528 -9.90 -8.63 -37.38
CA ASP A 528 -10.18 -9.97 -37.89
C ASP A 528 -8.93 -10.80 -38.26
N LYS A 529 -7.74 -10.24 -38.14
CA LYS A 529 -6.47 -10.84 -38.59
C LYS A 529 -5.62 -11.42 -37.44
N GLY A 530 -6.20 -11.62 -36.24
CA GLY A 530 -5.63 -12.43 -35.16
C GLY A 530 -4.34 -11.88 -34.52
N ALA A 531 -4.45 -11.44 -33.28
CA ALA A 531 -3.35 -10.78 -32.55
C ALA A 531 -2.40 -11.74 -31.80
N ILE A 532 -2.67 -13.04 -31.79
CA ILE A 532 -1.90 -13.99 -31.03
C ILE A 532 -1.11 -14.89 -31.98
N LEU A 533 0.22 -14.79 -31.93
CA LEU A 533 1.09 -15.75 -32.57
C LEU A 533 0.89 -17.12 -31.90
N HIS A 534 0.65 -18.16 -32.68
CA HIS A 534 0.42 -19.54 -32.20
C HIS A 534 -0.85 -19.71 -31.32
N MET A 535 -1.91 -18.95 -31.59
CA MET A 535 -3.21 -19.13 -31.00
C MET A 535 -3.78 -20.52 -31.33
N ASP A 536 -4.41 -21.18 -30.35
CA ASP A 536 -5.27 -22.33 -30.61
C ASP A 536 -6.60 -21.86 -31.18
N LYS A 537 -6.66 -21.77 -32.53
CA LYS A 537 -7.82 -21.28 -33.28
C LYS A 537 -9.07 -22.10 -32.97
N ARG A 538 -8.93 -23.40 -32.73
CA ARG A 538 -10.02 -24.28 -32.32
C ARG A 538 -10.64 -23.79 -31.00
N SER A 539 -9.86 -23.66 -29.95
CA SER A 539 -10.35 -23.15 -28.66
C SER A 539 -10.97 -21.77 -28.78
N PHE A 540 -10.35 -20.88 -29.56
CA PHE A 540 -10.85 -19.53 -29.79
C PHE A 540 -12.22 -19.53 -30.49
N ALA A 541 -12.43 -20.36 -31.53
CA ALA A 541 -13.69 -20.49 -32.23
C ALA A 541 -14.83 -21.02 -31.32
N TYR A 542 -14.54 -22.00 -30.45
CA TYR A 542 -15.51 -22.46 -29.46
C TYR A 542 -15.89 -21.37 -28.43
N GLY A 543 -14.95 -20.56 -28.00
CA GLY A 543 -15.22 -19.41 -27.13
C GLY A 543 -16.16 -18.40 -27.82
N ARG A 544 -15.87 -18.05 -29.07
CA ARG A 544 -16.73 -17.18 -29.88
C ARG A 544 -18.15 -17.77 -30.01
N LEU A 545 -18.25 -19.05 -30.32
CA LEU A 545 -19.54 -19.75 -30.47
C LEU A 545 -20.39 -19.62 -29.20
N LEU A 546 -19.81 -19.90 -28.04
CA LEU A 546 -20.53 -19.81 -26.76
C LEU A 546 -21.03 -18.38 -26.49
N SER A 547 -20.21 -17.37 -26.82
CA SER A 547 -20.58 -15.97 -26.67
C SER A 547 -21.77 -15.57 -27.54
N VAL A 548 -21.88 -16.11 -28.76
CA VAL A 548 -23.04 -15.87 -29.66
C VAL A 548 -24.31 -16.47 -29.07
N TYR A 549 -24.23 -17.71 -28.55
CA TYR A 549 -25.38 -18.33 -27.91
C TYR A 549 -25.85 -17.55 -26.68
N GLU A 550 -24.93 -17.10 -25.84
CA GLU A 550 -25.28 -16.32 -24.64
C GLU A 550 -25.98 -15.00 -25.02
N LYS A 551 -25.44 -14.28 -26.00
CA LYS A 551 -26.02 -13.02 -26.46
C LYS A 551 -27.39 -13.24 -27.08
N MET A 552 -27.59 -14.34 -27.83
CA MET A 552 -28.87 -14.74 -28.41
C MET A 552 -29.89 -15.04 -27.32
N GLU A 553 -29.55 -15.83 -26.30
CA GLU A 553 -30.42 -16.13 -25.16
C GLU A 553 -30.80 -14.85 -24.39
N THR A 554 -29.84 -13.97 -24.14
CA THR A 554 -30.08 -12.69 -23.47
C THR A 554 -31.05 -11.83 -24.27
N ALA A 555 -30.85 -11.70 -25.58
CA ALA A 555 -31.74 -10.93 -26.46
C ALA A 555 -33.20 -11.51 -26.53
N ALA A 556 -33.34 -12.83 -26.44
CA ALA A 556 -34.64 -13.48 -26.37
C ALA A 556 -35.35 -13.23 -25.03
N LEU A 557 -34.61 -13.31 -23.92
CA LEU A 557 -35.16 -13.07 -22.58
C LEU A 557 -35.59 -11.61 -22.40
N GLU A 558 -34.79 -10.64 -22.87
CA GLU A 558 -35.13 -9.21 -22.86
C GLU A 558 -36.38 -8.91 -23.67
N SER A 559 -36.58 -9.60 -24.79
CA SER A 559 -37.77 -9.43 -25.65
C SER A 559 -39.06 -9.89 -24.96
N LYS A 560 -38.99 -10.88 -24.05
CA LYS A 560 -40.14 -11.44 -23.34
C LYS A 560 -40.58 -10.59 -22.13
N SER A 561 -39.73 -9.77 -21.58
CA SER A 561 -39.97 -9.04 -20.31
C SER A 561 -40.65 -7.67 -20.47
N GLY A 562 -41.16 -7.30 -21.66
CA GLY A 562 -41.99 -6.15 -22.00
C GLY A 562 -42.04 -4.98 -21.01
N GLY A 563 -41.20 -3.95 -21.18
CA GLY A 563 -41.26 -2.69 -20.46
C GLY A 563 -40.12 -2.42 -19.49
N GLU A 564 -39.69 -1.15 -19.40
CA GLU A 564 -38.49 -0.72 -18.66
C GLU A 564 -38.56 -0.88 -17.13
N GLU A 565 -39.76 -0.84 -16.55
CA GLU A 565 -39.92 -0.91 -15.06
C GLU A 565 -39.75 -2.34 -14.49
N LYS A 566 -40.04 -3.38 -15.25
CA LYS A 566 -39.82 -4.80 -14.87
C LYS A 566 -38.39 -5.29 -15.12
N LYS A 567 -37.53 -4.48 -15.75
CA LYS A 567 -36.14 -4.82 -16.04
C LYS A 567 -35.25 -4.89 -14.80
N LYS A 568 -35.51 -4.11 -13.76
CA LYS A 568 -34.66 -4.03 -12.56
C LYS A 568 -34.78 -5.23 -11.61
N GLU A 569 -35.99 -5.80 -11.48
CA GLU A 569 -36.23 -6.94 -10.56
C GLU A 569 -35.94 -8.31 -11.16
N ASN A 570 -36.14 -8.50 -12.45
CA ASN A 570 -36.06 -9.82 -13.11
C ASN A 570 -34.73 -10.08 -13.85
N SER A 571 -33.88 -9.07 -14.09
CA SER A 571 -32.62 -9.23 -14.83
C SER A 571 -31.52 -9.97 -14.04
N ASN A 572 -31.63 -10.04 -12.72
CA ASN A 572 -30.63 -10.66 -11.85
C ASN A 572 -30.81 -12.17 -11.61
N LEU A 573 -31.85 -12.81 -12.16
CA LEU A 573 -32.24 -14.17 -11.71
C LEU A 573 -32.20 -15.27 -12.76
N ARG A 574 -31.98 -14.99 -14.07
CA ARG A 574 -31.99 -16.05 -15.09
C ARG A 574 -30.62 -16.25 -15.73
N VAL A 575 -29.89 -17.23 -15.19
CA VAL A 575 -28.65 -17.71 -15.79
C VAL A 575 -28.95 -18.38 -17.13
N THR A 576 -28.30 -17.94 -18.23
CA THR A 576 -28.43 -18.51 -19.57
C THR A 576 -27.93 -19.96 -19.61
N ASN A 577 -28.40 -20.76 -20.60
CA ASN A 577 -27.89 -22.12 -20.83
C ASN A 577 -26.38 -22.07 -21.20
N ALA A 578 -25.97 -21.08 -21.98
CA ALA A 578 -24.57 -20.83 -22.30
C ALA A 578 -23.72 -20.67 -21.04
N ALA A 579 -24.20 -19.89 -20.05
CA ALA A 579 -23.52 -19.74 -18.78
C ALA A 579 -23.48 -21.02 -17.94
N ARG A 580 -24.57 -21.81 -17.96
CA ARG A 580 -24.63 -23.11 -17.27
C ARG A 580 -23.72 -24.16 -17.88
N LEU A 581 -23.57 -24.16 -19.20
CA LEU A 581 -22.73 -25.09 -19.94
C LEU A 581 -21.30 -24.62 -20.12
N TRP A 582 -20.91 -23.51 -19.49
CA TRP A 582 -19.60 -22.91 -19.60
C TRP A 582 -18.45 -23.89 -19.35
N SER A 583 -18.45 -24.58 -18.21
CA SER A 583 -17.43 -25.56 -17.85
C SER A 583 -17.43 -26.76 -18.83
N SER A 584 -18.61 -27.22 -19.23
CA SER A 584 -18.73 -28.30 -20.20
C SER A 584 -18.14 -27.93 -21.56
N MET A 585 -18.39 -26.69 -22.01
CA MET A 585 -17.79 -26.16 -23.25
C MET A 585 -16.28 -26.04 -23.21
N ILE A 586 -15.68 -25.83 -22.06
CA ILE A 586 -14.22 -25.84 -21.91
C ILE A 586 -13.69 -27.28 -21.92
N HIS A 587 -14.31 -28.18 -21.16
CA HIS A 587 -13.78 -29.54 -20.98
C HIS A 587 -14.09 -30.47 -22.17
N ARG A 588 -15.27 -30.36 -22.81
CA ARG A 588 -15.71 -31.20 -23.92
C ARG A 588 -16.48 -30.38 -24.95
N PRO A 589 -15.81 -29.42 -25.62
CA PRO A 589 -16.47 -28.46 -26.48
C PRO A 589 -17.29 -29.10 -27.57
N TYR A 590 -16.76 -30.05 -28.32
CA TYR A 590 -17.44 -30.72 -29.42
C TYR A 590 -18.74 -31.43 -28.97
N ARG A 591 -18.67 -32.17 -27.86
CA ARG A 591 -19.86 -32.90 -27.34
C ARG A 591 -20.89 -31.97 -26.70
N THR A 592 -20.53 -30.77 -26.31
CA THR A 592 -21.46 -29.82 -25.67
C THR A 592 -22.29 -29.04 -26.69
N ILE A 593 -21.81 -28.91 -27.94
CA ILE A 593 -22.54 -28.16 -28.98
C ILE A 593 -23.99 -28.70 -29.20
N PRO A 594 -24.26 -30.01 -29.43
CA PRO A 594 -25.62 -30.48 -29.65
C PRO A 594 -26.56 -30.16 -28.48
N ILE A 595 -26.04 -30.26 -27.23
CA ILE A 595 -26.80 -29.97 -26.02
C ILE A 595 -27.16 -28.47 -25.97
N LEU A 596 -26.19 -27.61 -26.30
CA LEU A 596 -26.40 -26.17 -26.32
C LEU A 596 -27.40 -25.76 -27.42
N GLU A 597 -27.29 -26.35 -28.59
CA GLU A 597 -28.19 -26.11 -29.71
C GLU A 597 -29.63 -26.51 -29.35
N GLU A 598 -29.83 -27.67 -28.76
CA GLU A 598 -31.16 -28.16 -28.34
C GLU A 598 -31.77 -27.20 -27.30
N ARG A 599 -31.02 -26.83 -26.26
CA ARG A 599 -31.51 -25.96 -25.18
C ARG A 599 -31.83 -24.53 -25.63
N THR A 600 -31.26 -24.08 -26.74
CA THR A 600 -31.45 -22.70 -27.24
C THR A 600 -32.53 -22.60 -28.32
N GLN A 601 -33.12 -23.73 -28.78
CA GLN A 601 -34.19 -23.72 -29.78
C GLN A 601 -35.39 -22.83 -29.41
N TYR A 602 -35.75 -22.84 -28.12
CA TYR A 602 -36.83 -21.98 -27.61
C TYR A 602 -36.50 -20.48 -27.79
N CYS A 603 -35.27 -20.08 -27.53
CA CYS A 603 -34.83 -18.70 -27.72
C CYS A 603 -34.86 -18.29 -29.20
N LYS A 604 -34.44 -19.19 -30.11
CA LYS A 604 -34.56 -18.97 -31.57
C LYS A 604 -36.02 -18.78 -32.02
N ALA A 605 -36.95 -19.54 -31.45
CA ALA A 605 -38.39 -19.39 -31.73
C ALA A 605 -38.93 -18.03 -31.24
N ILE A 606 -38.54 -17.56 -30.07
CA ILE A 606 -38.90 -16.22 -29.55
C ILE A 606 -38.38 -15.13 -30.48
N LEU A 607 -37.10 -15.17 -30.83
CA LEU A 607 -36.47 -14.16 -31.69
C LEU A 607 -37.08 -14.16 -33.08
N SER A 608 -37.49 -15.32 -33.61
CA SER A 608 -38.18 -15.44 -34.89
C SER A 608 -39.49 -14.64 -34.92
N LYS A 609 -40.21 -14.61 -33.79
CA LYS A 609 -41.51 -13.91 -33.67
C LYS A 609 -41.35 -12.43 -33.33
N GLN A 610 -40.42 -12.11 -32.43
CA GLN A 610 -40.33 -10.76 -31.84
C GLN A 610 -39.22 -9.86 -32.43
N LYS A 611 -38.09 -10.46 -32.86
CA LYS A 611 -36.92 -9.75 -33.42
C LYS A 611 -36.28 -10.56 -34.58
N PRO A 612 -36.96 -10.76 -35.71
CA PRO A 612 -36.50 -11.64 -36.81
C PRO A 612 -35.13 -11.23 -37.35
N GLY A 613 -34.81 -9.93 -37.41
CA GLY A 613 -33.51 -9.44 -37.85
C GLY A 613 -32.36 -9.90 -36.93
N TYR A 614 -32.57 -9.96 -35.60
CA TYR A 614 -31.57 -10.48 -34.66
C TYR A 614 -31.36 -11.99 -34.85
N LYS A 615 -32.41 -12.74 -35.12
CA LYS A 615 -32.29 -14.18 -35.43
C LYS A 615 -31.38 -14.40 -36.62
N VAL A 616 -31.67 -13.74 -37.76
CA VAL A 616 -30.86 -13.86 -38.98
C VAL A 616 -29.40 -13.46 -38.74
N TYR A 617 -29.19 -12.40 -38.00
CA TYR A 617 -27.83 -11.92 -37.62
C TYR A 617 -27.04 -12.98 -36.83
N PHE A 618 -27.65 -13.55 -35.80
CA PHE A 618 -26.96 -14.58 -34.99
C PHE A 618 -26.76 -15.88 -35.77
N GLU A 619 -27.76 -16.33 -36.55
CA GLU A 619 -27.64 -17.54 -37.38
C GLU A 619 -26.52 -17.43 -38.43
N LYS A 620 -26.30 -16.26 -39.00
CA LYS A 620 -25.19 -16.01 -39.93
C LYS A 620 -23.84 -16.17 -39.25
N ILE A 621 -23.68 -15.63 -38.03
CA ILE A 621 -22.42 -15.77 -37.28
C ILE A 621 -22.22 -17.23 -36.86
N LEU A 622 -23.25 -17.89 -36.35
CA LEU A 622 -23.20 -19.30 -35.96
C LEU A 622 -22.80 -20.20 -37.14
N ALA A 623 -23.39 -20.00 -38.34
CA ALA A 623 -23.07 -20.78 -39.53
C ALA A 623 -21.57 -20.65 -39.92
N ALA A 624 -21.04 -19.44 -39.89
CA ALA A 624 -19.63 -19.20 -40.16
C ALA A 624 -18.70 -19.89 -39.10
N LEU A 625 -19.04 -19.82 -37.82
CA LEU A 625 -18.30 -20.46 -36.76
C LEU A 625 -18.39 -21.98 -36.79
N TYR A 626 -19.54 -22.52 -37.14
CA TYR A 626 -19.70 -23.98 -37.35
C TYR A 626 -18.82 -24.48 -38.50
N THR A 627 -18.79 -23.77 -39.61
CA THR A 627 -17.91 -24.12 -40.74
C THR A 627 -16.43 -24.13 -40.30
N GLU A 628 -16.01 -23.10 -39.56
CA GLU A 628 -14.68 -23.00 -39.04
C GLU A 628 -14.36 -24.15 -38.06
N ILE A 629 -15.25 -24.44 -37.12
CA ILE A 629 -15.07 -25.51 -36.11
C ILE A 629 -15.00 -26.88 -36.76
N MET A 630 -15.90 -27.17 -37.72
CA MET A 630 -15.93 -28.46 -38.42
C MET A 630 -14.64 -28.73 -39.20
N GLU A 631 -13.98 -27.69 -39.69
CA GLU A 631 -12.67 -27.82 -40.30
C GLU A 631 -11.61 -28.32 -39.31
N TYR A 632 -11.62 -27.84 -38.03
CA TYR A 632 -10.71 -28.29 -36.98
C TYR A 632 -11.05 -29.69 -36.45
N GLU A 633 -12.28 -30.16 -36.63
CA GLU A 633 -12.77 -31.46 -36.12
C GLU A 633 -12.82 -32.56 -37.18
N LYS A 634 -12.40 -32.27 -38.41
CA LYS A 634 -12.53 -33.21 -39.56
C LYS A 634 -12.03 -34.63 -39.30
N ASP A 635 -10.87 -34.74 -38.64
CA ASP A 635 -10.19 -36.02 -38.42
C ASP A 635 -10.65 -36.76 -37.15
N GLY A 636 -11.60 -36.18 -36.39
CA GLY A 636 -12.09 -36.78 -35.14
C GLY A 636 -11.08 -36.84 -33.99
N LYS A 637 -9.81 -36.49 -34.25
CA LYS A 637 -8.70 -36.60 -33.25
C LYS A 637 -8.85 -35.63 -32.08
N HIS A 638 -9.61 -34.56 -32.24
CA HIS A 638 -9.74 -33.48 -31.26
C HIS A 638 -11.09 -33.47 -30.54
N HIS A 639 -12.02 -34.36 -30.82
CA HIS A 639 -13.37 -34.38 -30.24
C HIS A 639 -13.38 -34.41 -28.71
N GLU A 640 -12.39 -35.06 -28.07
CA GLU A 640 -12.25 -35.16 -26.61
C GLU A 640 -11.27 -34.13 -26.05
N LYS A 641 -10.61 -33.33 -26.91
CA LYS A 641 -9.61 -32.36 -26.45
C LYS A 641 -10.26 -31.19 -25.73
N THR A 642 -9.82 -30.90 -24.52
CA THR A 642 -10.20 -29.72 -23.75
C THR A 642 -9.76 -28.43 -24.45
N ALA A 643 -10.54 -27.37 -24.29
CA ALA A 643 -10.13 -26.03 -24.71
C ALA A 643 -9.15 -25.42 -23.71
N ASN A 644 -8.29 -24.52 -24.18
CA ASN A 644 -7.31 -23.78 -23.37
C ASN A 644 -7.76 -22.31 -23.13
N SER A 645 -6.84 -21.47 -22.64
CA SER A 645 -7.08 -20.04 -22.36
C SER A 645 -7.58 -19.24 -23.56
N ASP A 646 -7.28 -19.70 -24.81
CA ASP A 646 -7.72 -19.01 -26.03
C ASP A 646 -9.26 -19.08 -26.20
N PHE A 647 -9.92 -20.05 -25.57
CA PHE A 647 -11.38 -20.10 -25.46
C PHE A 647 -11.92 -18.85 -24.75
N ILE A 648 -11.31 -18.44 -23.64
CA ILE A 648 -11.73 -17.27 -22.88
C ILE A 648 -11.52 -15.99 -23.71
N LEU A 649 -10.38 -15.90 -24.40
CA LEU A 649 -10.10 -14.79 -25.30
C LEU A 649 -11.09 -14.72 -26.47
N GLY A 650 -11.43 -15.87 -27.05
CA GLY A 650 -12.42 -15.96 -28.13
C GLY A 650 -13.82 -15.53 -27.68
N TYR A 651 -14.24 -15.98 -26.50
CA TYR A 651 -15.52 -15.56 -25.91
C TYR A 651 -15.56 -14.04 -25.71
N TYR A 652 -14.53 -13.47 -25.12
CA TYR A 652 -14.47 -12.02 -24.87
C TYR A 652 -14.39 -11.20 -26.17
N TYR A 653 -13.58 -11.66 -27.13
CA TYR A 653 -13.51 -11.06 -28.46
C TYR A 653 -14.88 -10.94 -29.12
N GLN A 654 -15.66 -12.05 -29.10
CA GLN A 654 -16.98 -12.06 -29.71
C GLN A 654 -17.96 -11.10 -29.01
N GLN A 655 -17.86 -10.97 -27.69
CA GLN A 655 -18.66 -9.97 -26.96
C GLN A 655 -18.37 -8.54 -27.44
N GLN A 656 -17.13 -8.19 -27.66
CA GLN A 656 -16.75 -6.87 -28.19
C GLN A 656 -17.33 -6.63 -29.60
N GLN A 657 -17.33 -7.66 -30.46
CA GLN A 657 -17.85 -7.53 -31.82
C GLN A 657 -19.34 -7.13 -31.84
N PHE A 658 -20.14 -7.50 -30.86
CA PHE A 658 -21.55 -7.10 -30.78
C PHE A 658 -21.77 -5.59 -30.53
N TYR A 659 -20.77 -4.88 -30.06
CA TYR A 659 -20.84 -3.46 -29.70
C TYR A 659 -20.01 -2.55 -30.62
N LYS A 660 -19.33 -3.09 -31.65
CA LYS A 660 -18.71 -2.26 -32.68
C LYS A 660 -19.76 -1.52 -33.49
N LYS A 661 -19.58 -0.19 -33.64
CA LYS A 661 -20.43 0.60 -34.54
C LYS A 661 -20.12 0.25 -36.01
N LYS A 662 -21.12 0.24 -36.86
CA LYS A 662 -21.00 -0.05 -38.31
C LYS A 662 -20.11 0.93 -39.09
N ASP A 663 -19.78 2.10 -38.51
CA ASP A 663 -19.08 3.16 -39.22
C ASP A 663 -17.57 2.94 -39.39
N GLU A 664 -16.94 2.06 -38.58
CA GLU A 664 -15.51 1.77 -38.72
C GLU A 664 -15.19 0.76 -39.85
N THR A 665 -16.18 0.06 -40.37
CA THR A 665 -15.98 -0.90 -41.46
C THR A 665 -16.01 -0.28 -42.87
N SER A 666 -16.50 0.96 -43.01
CA SER A 666 -16.56 1.65 -44.32
C SER A 666 -15.29 2.38 -44.69
N ASP A 667 -14.47 2.82 -43.71
CA ASP A 667 -13.23 3.54 -43.97
C ASP A 667 -12.05 2.63 -44.31
N ALA A 668 -12.04 1.39 -43.80
CA ALA A 668 -11.03 0.40 -44.20
C ALA A 668 -11.19 -0.11 -45.64
N GLN A 669 -12.41 -0.15 -46.18
CA GLN A 669 -12.67 -0.55 -47.56
C GLN A 669 -12.48 0.59 -48.57
N ARG A 670 -12.53 1.86 -48.13
CA ARG A 670 -12.25 3.02 -49.00
C ARG A 670 -10.76 3.28 -49.19
N GLN A 671 -9.91 2.80 -48.31
CA GLN A 671 -8.43 2.96 -48.47
C GLN A 671 -7.80 1.88 -49.36
N GLU A 672 -8.46 0.73 -49.61
CA GLU A 672 -7.94 -0.28 -50.52
C GLU A 672 -8.43 -0.09 -51.99
N GLY A 673 -9.40 0.82 -52.21
CA GLY A 673 -9.95 1.08 -53.56
C GLY A 673 -9.37 2.27 -54.30
N GLY A 674 -8.32 2.94 -53.76
CA GLY A 674 -7.80 4.23 -54.26
C GLY A 674 -6.43 4.19 -54.93
N THR A 675 -5.96 3.04 -55.45
CA THR A 675 -4.71 3.00 -56.25
C THR A 675 -4.90 2.07 -57.45
N ALA A 676 -5.68 2.52 -58.40
CA ALA A 676 -5.63 2.05 -59.77
C ALA A 676 -6.31 3.10 -60.66
N VAL A 677 -5.57 4.11 -61.11
CA VAL A 677 -5.48 4.69 -62.46
C VAL A 677 -4.21 5.55 -62.50
#